data_1f1b2ad4c6a637dc95e0846d00151bdd
#
_entry.id   1f1b2ad4c6a637dc95e0846d00151bdd
#
_cell.length_a   1.000
_cell.length_b   1.000
_cell.length_c   1.000
_cell.angle_alpha   90.00
_cell.angle_beta   90.00
_cell.angle_gamma   90.00
#
_symmetry.space_group_name_H-M   'P 1'
#
loop_
_entity.id
_entity.type
_entity.pdbx_description
1 polymer ?
#
loop_
_entity_poly.entity_id
_entity_poly.type
_entity_poly.pdbx_seq_one_letter_code
_entity_poly.pdbx_strand_id
1 'polypeptide(L)'
;MRKILPMMMMVVTPVVGMAQNRSGLNEKDLDRSVRPQDDFYEFADGGWQKLNPLPPSRSRFGTFDQLQDNNNKRINTILTGLEKKHYSKGTIEQKLADFYKLALDVNRRNQEGLAPVEPVLKEIEAAGTIEDLRRLQLKYASRGLGMQFDDDFDADQKNAAMNILNIGQDGLTLGEKDYYINNDSATVAIRNAYRLFIDKMFRLYGFNAEEAAQRRDAVFRQETLVALISRSMTDLRDPESNYHKMTLKQFDADYPDIPLKEITGAEGIRPEYIQTVVVGQPEFMSGLDKLITLQTPEDIKALMEWSVIENSADYLTDTIREAQFDFFGKTMRGRKVDDPLWKRATNQVQDQMGEVLGRIYVKRYFPESSKKYMEELVHNLQVSLGQRIDAQTWMSDTTKAAAHQKLDKFLIKIGYPNKWKDYSKLNIDPSRSYYDNVVACRLFHHNQDIEEKAGKPVDRDEWLMTPQTVNAYYNPTTNEICFPAGILQYPYFDPKADAAFNYGGIGVVIGHEMTHGFDDQGRQYDANGNMKNWWTASDASNFKKRAQLYAKYFDHIEVLPGLYENGELTLGENLADHGGLQVSFNAYKQATAKHPLKTIDGFTPDQRFFLAFAGVWADNITNKEIRNRVKQDPHSLGRWRVDGALPHIDAFYKAWNVKPGDKMFLPENQRLQLW
;
A
#
# COMPACT_ATOMS: atom_id res chain seq x y z
N MET A 1 -34.04 -60.29 20.30
CA MET A 1 -34.91 -59.18 19.87
C MET A 1 -34.09 -57.88 20.08
N ARG A 2 -33.45 -57.41 19.05
CA ARG A 2 -32.73 -56.13 19.04
C ARG A 2 -33.71 -55.05 18.58
N LYS A 3 -34.00 -54.07 19.44
CA LYS A 3 -34.79 -52.89 19.12
C LYS A 3 -33.91 -51.93 18.30
N ILE A 4 -34.33 -51.71 17.06
CA ILE A 4 -33.75 -50.65 16.18
C ILE A 4 -34.46 -49.37 16.56
N LEU A 5 -33.73 -48.36 17.06
CA LEU A 5 -34.22 -46.97 17.24
C LEU A 5 -34.10 -46.27 15.90
N PRO A 6 -35.09 -45.56 15.40
CA PRO A 6 -34.97 -44.78 14.19
C PRO A 6 -34.15 -43.50 14.46
N MET A 7 -33.06 -43.37 13.71
CA MET A 7 -32.24 -42.16 13.65
C MET A 7 -33.05 -41.05 13.02
N MET A 8 -33.46 -40.11 13.83
CA MET A 8 -34.20 -38.91 13.37
C MET A 8 -33.20 -37.99 12.64
N MET A 9 -33.28 -37.99 11.33
CA MET A 9 -32.53 -37.08 10.47
C MET A 9 -33.04 -35.66 10.75
N MET A 10 -32.30 -34.86 11.54
CA MET A 10 -32.52 -33.43 11.61
C MET A 10 -32.24 -32.84 10.23
N VAL A 11 -33.27 -32.52 9.50
CA VAL A 11 -33.20 -31.65 8.36
C VAL A 11 -32.87 -30.25 8.90
N VAL A 12 -31.58 -29.88 8.83
CA VAL A 12 -31.18 -28.51 9.02
C VAL A 12 -31.69 -27.76 7.79
N THR A 13 -32.85 -27.14 7.89
CA THR A 13 -33.28 -26.12 6.93
C THR A 13 -32.28 -24.97 7.04
N PRO A 14 -31.62 -24.60 5.93
CA PRO A 14 -30.81 -23.36 5.96
C PRO A 14 -31.80 -22.24 6.31
N VAL A 15 -31.49 -21.47 7.35
CA VAL A 15 -32.14 -20.20 7.60
C VAL A 15 -31.77 -19.31 6.41
N VAL A 16 -32.58 -19.41 5.34
CA VAL A 16 -32.55 -18.44 4.25
C VAL A 16 -32.96 -17.11 4.91
N GLY A 17 -31.97 -16.26 5.10
CA GLY A 17 -32.15 -14.95 5.71
C GLY A 17 -33.29 -14.22 5.06
N MET A 18 -34.12 -13.56 5.87
CA MET A 18 -35.19 -12.69 5.43
C MET A 18 -34.69 -11.81 4.30
N ALA A 19 -35.41 -11.77 3.19
CA ALA A 19 -35.06 -10.97 2.01
C ALA A 19 -34.68 -9.55 2.45
N GLN A 20 -33.44 -9.20 2.21
CA GLN A 20 -32.90 -7.89 2.46
C GLN A 20 -33.56 -6.93 1.45
N ASN A 21 -34.48 -6.11 1.92
CA ASN A 21 -35.24 -5.16 1.08
C ASN A 21 -34.53 -3.80 0.94
N ARG A 22 -33.20 -3.75 1.16
CA ARG A 22 -32.40 -2.53 1.12
C ARG A 22 -31.36 -2.62 0.00
N SER A 23 -31.34 -1.60 -0.87
CA SER A 23 -30.38 -1.53 -1.97
C SER A 23 -28.92 -1.39 -1.52
N GLY A 24 -28.68 -0.83 -0.33
CA GLY A 24 -27.34 -0.41 0.11
C GLY A 24 -26.87 0.94 -0.49
N LEU A 25 -27.50 1.38 -1.57
CA LEU A 25 -27.18 2.64 -2.24
C LEU A 25 -27.71 3.85 -1.47
N ASN A 26 -27.03 4.97 -1.59
CA ASN A 26 -27.50 6.28 -1.16
C ASN A 26 -27.83 7.10 -2.41
N GLU A 27 -29.11 7.30 -2.68
CA GLU A 27 -29.56 8.02 -3.89
C GLU A 27 -29.04 9.47 -3.99
N LYS A 28 -28.62 10.07 -2.88
CA LYS A 28 -28.03 11.42 -2.86
C LYS A 28 -26.63 11.47 -3.47
N ASP A 29 -25.98 10.32 -3.60
CA ASP A 29 -24.65 10.23 -4.20
C ASP A 29 -24.70 10.36 -5.73
N LEU A 30 -25.91 10.16 -6.32
CA LEU A 30 -26.11 10.23 -7.77
C LEU A 30 -26.25 11.66 -8.27
N ASP A 31 -25.69 11.94 -9.46
CA ASP A 31 -26.06 13.11 -10.27
C ASP A 31 -26.95 12.71 -11.44
N ARG A 32 -28.27 12.77 -11.25
CA ARG A 32 -29.25 12.38 -12.27
C ARG A 32 -29.34 13.34 -13.46
N SER A 33 -28.58 14.45 -13.48
CA SER A 33 -28.48 15.36 -14.62
C SER A 33 -27.51 14.85 -15.69
N VAL A 34 -26.64 13.90 -15.34
CA VAL A 34 -25.67 13.26 -16.22
C VAL A 34 -26.23 11.97 -16.79
N ARG A 35 -25.94 11.69 -18.07
CA ARG A 35 -26.32 10.41 -18.68
C ARG A 35 -25.27 9.33 -18.31
N PRO A 36 -25.70 8.21 -17.75
CA PRO A 36 -24.75 7.13 -17.35
C PRO A 36 -23.99 6.51 -18.52
N GLN A 37 -24.50 6.69 -19.76
CA GLN A 37 -23.84 6.21 -20.97
C GLN A 37 -22.74 7.18 -21.47
N ASP A 38 -22.69 8.42 -20.95
CA ASP A 38 -21.71 9.43 -21.35
C ASP A 38 -20.61 9.63 -20.30
N ASP A 39 -20.95 9.49 -19.01
CA ASP A 39 -20.04 9.66 -17.88
C ASP A 39 -20.65 8.92 -16.67
N PHE A 40 -20.20 7.69 -16.47
CA PHE A 40 -20.80 6.85 -15.42
C PHE A 40 -20.32 7.25 -14.04
N TYR A 41 -19.06 7.65 -13.91
CA TYR A 41 -18.52 8.12 -12.63
C TYR A 41 -19.24 9.37 -12.14
N GLU A 42 -19.42 10.37 -12.98
CA GLU A 42 -20.15 11.57 -12.59
C GLU A 42 -21.64 11.28 -12.30
N PHE A 43 -22.27 10.37 -13.06
CA PHE A 43 -23.64 9.94 -12.78
C PHE A 43 -23.75 9.25 -11.41
N ALA A 44 -22.85 8.34 -11.09
CA ALA A 44 -22.89 7.54 -9.86
C ALA A 44 -22.46 8.31 -8.62
N ASP A 45 -21.45 9.20 -8.76
CA ASP A 45 -20.71 9.79 -7.64
C ASP A 45 -20.74 11.32 -7.61
N GLY A 46 -21.29 11.99 -8.64
CA GLY A 46 -21.31 13.45 -8.72
C GLY A 46 -22.09 14.11 -7.58
N GLY A 47 -23.14 13.45 -7.07
CA GLY A 47 -23.85 13.89 -5.86
C GLY A 47 -22.98 13.71 -4.61
N TRP A 48 -22.29 12.58 -4.49
CA TRP A 48 -21.34 12.31 -3.40
C TRP A 48 -20.23 13.37 -3.35
N GLN A 49 -19.63 13.70 -4.49
CA GLN A 49 -18.58 14.72 -4.60
C GLN A 49 -19.05 16.09 -4.13
N LYS A 50 -20.29 16.49 -4.50
CA LYS A 50 -20.90 17.76 -4.08
C LYS A 50 -21.19 17.80 -2.58
N LEU A 51 -21.62 16.66 -2.00
CA LEU A 51 -21.94 16.54 -0.57
C LEU A 51 -20.69 16.40 0.30
N ASN A 52 -19.57 15.93 -0.26
CA ASN A 52 -18.32 15.68 0.44
C ASN A 52 -17.17 16.49 -0.17
N PRO A 53 -17.20 17.84 -0.11
CA PRO A 53 -16.14 18.66 -0.66
C PRO A 53 -14.81 18.32 0.00
N LEU A 54 -13.72 18.47 -0.76
CA LEU A 54 -12.37 18.15 -0.30
C LEU A 54 -12.02 18.94 0.98
N PRO A 55 -11.80 18.25 2.12
CA PRO A 55 -11.43 18.93 3.35
C PRO A 55 -10.08 19.66 3.20
N PRO A 56 -9.88 20.82 3.84
CA PRO A 56 -8.61 21.55 3.76
C PRO A 56 -7.38 20.74 4.19
N SER A 57 -7.55 19.75 5.05
CA SER A 57 -6.49 18.86 5.52
C SER A 57 -6.19 17.68 4.60
N ARG A 58 -6.83 17.60 3.42
CA ARG A 58 -6.66 16.49 2.48
C ARG A 58 -6.23 16.98 1.11
N SER A 59 -5.40 16.19 0.43
CA SER A 59 -5.09 16.33 -1.00
C SER A 59 -6.05 15.52 -1.87
N ARG A 60 -6.57 14.42 -1.32
CA ARG A 60 -7.64 13.58 -1.84
C ARG A 60 -8.60 13.24 -0.69
N PHE A 61 -9.88 13.13 -0.99
CA PHE A 61 -10.89 12.65 -0.05
C PHE A 61 -11.94 11.84 -0.80
N GLY A 62 -11.97 10.57 -0.52
CA GLY A 62 -12.88 9.59 -1.11
C GLY A 62 -13.53 8.70 -0.08
N THR A 63 -14.25 7.70 -0.53
CA THR A 63 -14.94 6.70 0.32
C THR A 63 -13.95 5.90 1.17
N PHE A 64 -12.75 5.60 0.65
CA PHE A 64 -11.64 5.03 1.43
C PHE A 64 -11.25 5.93 2.60
N ASP A 65 -11.05 7.22 2.32
CA ASP A 65 -10.66 8.21 3.34
C ASP A 65 -11.76 8.40 4.38
N GLN A 66 -13.04 8.38 3.95
CA GLN A 66 -14.18 8.48 4.85
C GLN A 66 -14.25 7.28 5.82
N LEU A 67 -14.02 6.07 5.31
CA LEU A 67 -13.99 4.87 6.15
C LEU A 67 -12.76 4.87 7.08
N GLN A 68 -11.60 5.28 6.58
CA GLN A 68 -10.39 5.44 7.39
C GLN A 68 -10.60 6.46 8.53
N ASP A 69 -11.26 7.60 8.26
CA ASP A 69 -11.59 8.60 9.26
C ASP A 69 -12.56 8.05 10.33
N ASN A 70 -13.50 7.20 9.92
CA ASN A 70 -14.39 6.52 10.87
C ASN A 70 -13.63 5.50 11.72
N ASN A 71 -12.72 4.73 11.15
CA ASN A 71 -11.85 3.82 11.89
C ASN A 71 -10.93 4.60 12.85
N ASN A 72 -10.34 5.71 12.42
CA ASN A 72 -9.51 6.55 13.27
C ASN A 72 -10.30 7.10 14.48
N LYS A 73 -11.56 7.49 14.33
CA LYS A 73 -12.43 7.89 15.45
C LYS A 73 -12.68 6.75 16.45
N ARG A 74 -12.89 5.52 15.94
CA ARG A 74 -13.05 4.33 16.78
C ARG A 74 -11.77 4.01 17.56
N ILE A 75 -10.63 4.06 16.88
CA ILE A 75 -9.32 3.84 17.48
C ILE A 75 -9.02 4.93 18.52
N ASN A 76 -9.27 6.19 18.19
CA ASN A 76 -9.14 7.29 19.14
C ASN A 76 -10.02 7.08 20.40
N THR A 77 -11.23 6.53 20.23
CA THR A 77 -12.08 6.15 21.37
C THR A 77 -11.46 5.04 22.23
N ILE A 78 -10.77 4.09 21.61
CA ILE A 78 -10.00 3.06 22.34
C ILE A 78 -8.88 3.73 23.14
N LEU A 79 -8.04 4.54 22.49
CA LEU A 79 -6.84 5.15 23.07
C LEU A 79 -7.19 6.13 24.20
N THR A 80 -8.16 7.00 24.02
CA THR A 80 -8.67 7.90 25.07
C THR A 80 -9.30 7.15 26.24
N GLY A 81 -9.86 5.98 26.00
CA GLY A 81 -10.35 5.08 27.06
C GLY A 81 -9.22 4.44 27.86
N LEU A 82 -8.11 4.11 27.22
CA LEU A 82 -6.91 3.57 27.86
C LEU A 82 -6.18 4.67 28.65
N GLU A 83 -6.00 5.85 28.06
CA GLU A 83 -5.29 6.98 28.68
C GLU A 83 -5.81 7.36 30.07
N LYS A 84 -7.11 7.21 30.32
CA LYS A 84 -7.78 7.55 31.59
C LYS A 84 -7.50 6.57 32.73
N LYS A 85 -6.78 5.50 32.50
CA LYS A 85 -6.54 4.43 33.47
C LYS A 85 -5.05 4.27 33.77
N HIS A 86 -4.75 3.67 34.90
CA HIS A 86 -3.40 3.24 35.25
C HIS A 86 -3.24 1.75 34.98
N TYR A 87 -2.14 1.39 34.37
CA TYR A 87 -1.80 0.02 34.03
C TYR A 87 -0.43 -0.34 34.58
N SER A 88 -0.22 -1.61 34.86
CA SER A 88 1.09 -2.12 35.28
C SER A 88 2.12 -1.95 34.15
N LYS A 89 3.34 -1.58 34.52
CA LYS A 89 4.45 -1.44 33.56
C LYS A 89 4.64 -2.73 32.76
N GLY A 90 4.84 -2.58 31.44
CA GLY A 90 5.06 -3.67 30.49
C GLY A 90 3.78 -4.30 29.91
N THR A 91 2.58 -3.92 30.37
CA THR A 91 1.33 -4.34 29.74
C THR A 91 1.10 -3.62 28.41
N ILE A 92 0.37 -4.25 27.50
CA ILE A 92 0.02 -3.65 26.19
C ILE A 92 -0.74 -2.35 26.39
N GLU A 93 -1.69 -2.33 27.33
CA GLU A 93 -2.49 -1.17 27.63
C GLU A 93 -1.63 0.02 28.13
N GLN A 94 -0.58 -0.26 28.96
CA GLN A 94 0.35 0.78 29.39
C GLN A 94 1.14 1.34 28.21
N LYS A 95 1.67 0.46 27.33
CA LYS A 95 2.47 0.90 26.18
C LYS A 95 1.65 1.80 25.24
N LEU A 96 0.42 1.37 24.91
CA LEU A 96 -0.50 2.15 24.06
C LEU A 96 -0.88 3.49 24.70
N ALA A 97 -1.24 3.48 25.99
CA ALA A 97 -1.65 4.69 26.72
C ALA A 97 -0.52 5.70 26.86
N ASP A 98 0.68 5.25 27.24
CA ASP A 98 1.82 6.15 27.47
C ASP A 98 2.36 6.70 26.16
N PHE A 99 2.46 5.89 25.10
CA PHE A 99 2.88 6.38 23.79
C PHE A 99 1.86 7.41 23.23
N TYR A 100 0.57 7.15 23.38
CA TYR A 100 -0.47 8.08 22.93
C TYR A 100 -0.41 9.42 23.72
N LYS A 101 -0.18 9.39 25.03
CA LYS A 101 0.05 10.60 25.84
C LYS A 101 1.25 11.42 25.38
N LEU A 102 2.38 10.75 25.13
CA LEU A 102 3.59 11.39 24.57
C LEU A 102 3.30 12.05 23.23
N ALA A 103 2.56 11.37 22.34
CA ALA A 103 2.17 11.89 21.04
C ALA A 103 1.26 13.13 21.13
N LEU A 104 0.48 13.27 22.18
CA LEU A 104 -0.39 14.43 22.45
C LEU A 104 0.33 15.59 23.15
N ASP A 105 1.45 15.34 23.83
CA ASP A 105 2.13 16.36 24.67
C ASP A 105 3.02 17.30 23.84
N VAL A 106 2.36 18.19 23.10
CA VAL A 106 3.01 19.23 22.28
C VAL A 106 3.84 20.18 23.13
N ASN A 107 3.36 20.53 24.33
CA ASN A 107 4.06 21.47 25.20
C ASN A 107 5.43 20.92 25.61
N ARG A 108 5.48 19.66 26.00
CA ARG A 108 6.73 18.97 26.33
C ARG A 108 7.67 18.91 25.14
N ARG A 109 7.20 18.51 23.96
CA ARG A 109 8.02 18.49 22.74
C ARG A 109 8.63 19.84 22.40
N ASN A 110 7.83 20.91 22.50
CA ASN A 110 8.30 22.26 22.24
C ASN A 110 9.34 22.73 23.29
N GLN A 111 9.24 22.28 24.57
CA GLN A 111 10.21 22.55 25.61
C GLN A 111 11.51 21.74 25.43
N GLU A 112 11.42 20.47 25.03
CA GLU A 112 12.57 19.62 24.77
C GLU A 112 13.36 20.11 23.54
N GLY A 113 12.70 20.73 22.55
CA GLY A 113 13.34 21.30 21.37
C GLY A 113 14.11 20.26 20.57
N LEU A 114 15.39 20.50 20.37
CA LEU A 114 16.32 19.60 19.65
C LEU A 114 17.04 18.60 20.57
N ALA A 115 16.87 18.70 21.90
CA ALA A 115 17.60 17.86 22.84
C ALA A 115 17.60 16.34 22.52
N PRO A 116 16.52 15.75 21.99
CA PRO A 116 16.51 14.33 21.62
C PRO A 116 17.46 13.94 20.49
N VAL A 117 17.78 14.86 19.58
CA VAL A 117 18.64 14.60 18.40
C VAL A 117 20.04 15.22 18.52
N GLU A 118 20.19 16.17 19.39
CA GLU A 118 21.46 16.93 19.59
C GLU A 118 22.68 16.03 19.83
N PRO A 119 22.61 14.94 20.63
CA PRO A 119 23.77 14.07 20.83
C PRO A 119 24.27 13.44 19.53
N VAL A 120 23.38 12.98 18.66
CA VAL A 120 23.72 12.36 17.37
C VAL A 120 24.31 13.39 16.41
N LEU A 121 23.71 14.58 16.32
CA LEU A 121 24.21 15.67 15.48
C LEU A 121 25.61 16.11 15.92
N LYS A 122 25.87 16.25 17.23
CA LYS A 122 27.20 16.57 17.76
C LYS A 122 28.25 15.50 17.45
N GLU A 123 27.88 14.23 17.48
CA GLU A 123 28.80 13.14 17.10
C GLU A 123 29.16 13.22 15.60
N ILE A 124 28.18 13.48 14.74
CA ILE A 124 28.41 13.62 13.30
C ILE A 124 29.29 14.84 13.02
N GLU A 125 29.03 15.97 13.64
CA GLU A 125 29.78 17.19 13.45
C GLU A 125 31.23 17.05 13.91
N ALA A 126 31.45 16.35 15.03
CA ALA A 126 32.80 16.12 15.60
C ALA A 126 33.67 15.15 14.80
N ALA A 127 33.08 14.34 13.90
CA ALA A 127 33.82 13.42 13.05
C ALA A 127 34.66 14.20 12.02
N GLY A 128 35.99 14.03 12.08
CA GLY A 128 36.95 14.80 11.26
C GLY A 128 37.34 14.13 9.96
N THR A 129 37.17 12.81 9.84
CA THR A 129 37.63 12.03 8.71
C THR A 129 36.54 11.17 8.10
N ILE A 130 36.74 10.74 6.85
CA ILE A 130 35.80 9.77 6.20
C ILE A 130 35.71 8.49 7.04
N GLU A 131 36.82 8.03 7.61
CA GLU A 131 36.85 6.82 8.44
C GLU A 131 35.98 6.97 9.72
N ASP A 132 36.05 8.13 10.38
CA ASP A 132 35.22 8.43 11.54
C ASP A 132 33.71 8.42 11.17
N LEU A 133 33.38 9.04 10.03
CA LEU A 133 32.02 9.08 9.51
C LEU A 133 31.51 7.70 9.12
N ARG A 134 32.30 6.88 8.43
CA ARG A 134 31.97 5.49 8.11
C ARG A 134 31.72 4.67 9.39
N ARG A 135 32.54 4.88 10.42
CA ARG A 135 32.33 4.25 11.73
C ARG A 135 31.00 4.69 12.38
N LEU A 136 30.62 5.96 12.23
CA LEU A 136 29.32 6.45 12.71
C LEU A 136 28.16 5.91 11.88
N GLN A 137 28.27 5.77 10.56
CA GLN A 137 27.27 5.10 9.74
C GLN A 137 27.04 3.67 10.24
N LEU A 138 28.08 2.90 10.50
CA LEU A 138 27.96 1.55 11.09
C LEU A 138 27.32 1.61 12.49
N LYS A 139 27.72 2.55 13.35
CA LYS A 139 27.10 2.71 14.68
C LYS A 139 25.59 2.94 14.62
N TYR A 140 25.11 3.58 13.58
CA TYR A 140 23.70 3.93 13.38
C TYR A 140 23.06 3.17 12.22
N ALA A 141 23.64 2.06 11.75
CA ALA A 141 23.13 1.28 10.63
C ALA A 141 21.66 0.88 10.83
N SER A 142 21.30 0.28 11.99
CA SER A 142 19.90 -0.07 12.33
C SER A 142 18.93 1.12 12.39
N ARG A 143 19.42 2.36 12.18
CA ARG A 143 18.60 3.58 12.03
C ARG A 143 18.67 4.16 10.62
N GLY A 144 19.41 3.55 9.72
CA GLY A 144 19.57 3.96 8.33
C GLY A 144 20.27 5.31 8.13
N LEU A 145 21.07 5.82 9.10
CA LEU A 145 21.63 7.17 9.00
C LEU A 145 22.72 7.29 7.91
N GLY A 146 22.39 8.05 6.86
CA GLY A 146 23.27 8.29 5.71
C GLY A 146 23.39 7.10 4.76
N MET A 147 22.51 6.12 4.86
CA MET A 147 22.39 5.02 3.91
C MET A 147 21.72 5.51 2.63
N GLN A 148 22.14 4.98 1.49
CA GLN A 148 21.60 5.34 0.16
C GLN A 148 21.12 4.10 -0.61
N PHE A 149 20.91 3.01 0.06
CA PHE A 149 20.24 1.80 -0.43
C PHE A 149 19.43 1.21 0.71
N ASP A 150 18.45 0.39 0.37
CA ASP A 150 17.61 -0.34 1.31
C ASP A 150 18.02 -1.82 1.36
N ASP A 151 17.91 -2.44 2.55
CA ASP A 151 18.11 -3.86 2.75
C ASP A 151 17.06 -4.42 3.72
N ASP A 152 16.40 -5.48 3.30
CA ASP A 152 15.36 -6.15 4.07
C ASP A 152 15.35 -7.66 3.88
N PHE A 153 14.85 -8.40 4.88
CA PHE A 153 14.56 -9.82 4.73
C PHE A 153 13.13 -10.04 4.25
N ASP A 154 13.01 -10.61 3.06
CA ASP A 154 11.72 -11.06 2.51
C ASP A 154 11.89 -12.41 1.81
N ALA A 155 10.78 -12.99 1.35
CA ALA A 155 10.78 -14.25 0.66
C ALA A 155 11.70 -14.22 -0.59
N ASP A 156 12.56 -15.22 -0.73
CA ASP A 156 13.32 -15.44 -1.96
C ASP A 156 12.35 -15.77 -3.10
N GLN A 157 12.19 -14.86 -4.03
CA GLN A 157 11.20 -14.97 -5.10
C GLN A 157 11.34 -16.25 -5.95
N LYS A 158 12.54 -16.86 -6.03
CA LYS A 158 12.75 -18.15 -6.71
C LYS A 158 12.78 -19.36 -5.76
N ASN A 159 12.69 -19.13 -4.45
CA ASN A 159 12.51 -20.13 -3.40
C ASN A 159 11.63 -19.59 -2.28
N ALA A 160 10.38 -19.34 -2.56
CA ALA A 160 9.41 -18.64 -1.70
C ALA A 160 9.14 -19.32 -0.33
N ALA A 161 9.76 -20.47 -0.06
CA ALA A 161 9.72 -21.12 1.24
C ALA A 161 10.73 -20.53 2.26
N MET A 162 11.71 -19.75 1.81
CA MET A 162 12.80 -19.21 2.62
C MET A 162 12.92 -17.70 2.45
N ASN A 163 13.22 -17.01 3.55
CA ASN A 163 13.59 -15.60 3.49
C ASN A 163 15.05 -15.44 3.04
N ILE A 164 15.34 -14.34 2.37
CA ILE A 164 16.67 -13.92 1.91
C ILE A 164 16.83 -12.43 2.10
N LEU A 165 18.07 -11.93 2.27
CA LEU A 165 18.32 -10.50 2.27
C LEU A 165 18.21 -9.96 0.84
N ASN A 166 17.32 -9.00 0.65
CA ASN A 166 17.17 -8.22 -0.57
C ASN A 166 17.88 -6.88 -0.40
N ILE A 167 18.47 -6.38 -1.47
CA ILE A 167 19.17 -5.10 -1.51
C ILE A 167 18.64 -4.33 -2.71
N GLY A 168 18.11 -3.14 -2.45
CA GLY A 168 17.42 -2.32 -3.44
C GLY A 168 17.89 -0.86 -3.46
N GLN A 169 17.48 -0.16 -4.53
CA GLN A 169 17.69 1.28 -4.64
C GLN A 169 16.86 2.05 -3.62
N ASP A 170 17.49 3.06 -3.00
CA ASP A 170 16.88 4.03 -2.09
C ASP A 170 17.67 5.34 -2.08
N GLY A 171 17.36 6.27 -1.18
CA GLY A 171 18.09 7.52 -0.94
C GLY A 171 17.55 8.73 -1.70
N LEU A 172 16.28 8.71 -2.13
CA LEU A 172 15.59 9.84 -2.76
C LEU A 172 14.45 10.37 -1.87
N THR A 173 14.65 11.45 -1.15
CA THR A 173 13.62 12.08 -0.30
C THR A 173 12.32 12.41 -1.04
N LEU A 174 12.38 12.74 -2.34
CA LEU A 174 11.19 13.00 -3.16
C LEU A 174 10.53 11.73 -3.74
N GLY A 175 11.10 10.56 -3.49
CA GLY A 175 10.58 9.24 -3.84
C GLY A 175 10.73 8.82 -5.29
N GLU A 176 10.81 9.74 -6.26
CA GLU A 176 10.95 9.44 -7.69
C GLU A 176 12.06 10.26 -8.33
N LYS A 177 12.91 9.62 -9.13
CA LYS A 177 14.03 10.24 -9.85
C LYS A 177 13.65 11.44 -10.70
N ASP A 178 12.47 11.40 -11.29
CA ASP A 178 11.97 12.44 -12.18
C ASP A 178 11.90 13.82 -11.55
N TYR A 179 11.69 13.90 -10.24
CA TYR A 179 11.71 15.19 -9.53
C TYR A 179 13.08 15.86 -9.56
N TYR A 180 14.16 15.09 -9.69
CA TYR A 180 15.53 15.60 -9.72
C TYR A 180 16.02 15.94 -11.11
N ILE A 181 15.57 15.22 -12.15
CA ILE A 181 16.18 15.27 -13.49
C ILE A 181 15.27 15.91 -14.56
N ASN A 182 13.94 15.82 -14.45
CA ASN A 182 13.02 16.34 -15.46
C ASN A 182 12.95 17.88 -15.42
N ASN A 183 12.75 18.51 -16.59
CA ASN A 183 12.83 19.96 -16.75
C ASN A 183 11.49 20.62 -17.12
N ASP A 184 10.36 19.93 -16.95
CA ASP A 184 9.05 20.56 -17.01
C ASP A 184 8.88 21.59 -15.88
N SER A 185 8.08 22.62 -16.11
CA SER A 185 7.95 23.76 -15.20
C SER A 185 7.45 23.37 -13.80
N ALA A 186 6.57 22.37 -13.70
CA ALA A 186 6.03 21.91 -12.42
C ALA A 186 7.10 21.16 -11.60
N THR A 187 7.86 20.29 -12.24
CA THR A 187 8.97 19.56 -11.60
C THR A 187 10.07 20.52 -11.15
N VAL A 188 10.46 21.49 -12.00
CA VAL A 188 11.44 22.52 -11.64
C VAL A 188 10.97 23.35 -10.43
N ALA A 189 9.68 23.70 -10.37
CA ALA A 189 9.13 24.45 -9.23
C ALA A 189 9.21 23.65 -7.93
N ILE A 190 8.89 22.33 -7.94
CA ILE A 190 9.01 21.43 -6.79
C ILE A 190 10.48 21.33 -6.37
N ARG A 191 11.39 21.10 -7.31
CA ARG A 191 12.84 21.00 -7.06
C ARG A 191 13.41 22.26 -6.37
N ASN A 192 13.02 23.43 -6.85
CA ASN A 192 13.42 24.70 -6.22
C ASN A 192 12.85 24.85 -4.81
N ALA A 193 11.58 24.49 -4.61
CA ALA A 193 10.95 24.50 -3.30
C ALA A 193 11.61 23.48 -2.33
N TYR A 194 12.02 22.34 -2.83
CA TYR A 194 12.74 21.31 -2.06
C TYR A 194 14.09 21.84 -1.56
N ARG A 195 14.88 22.50 -2.39
CA ARG A 195 16.14 23.13 -1.96
C ARG A 195 15.93 24.17 -0.85
N LEU A 196 14.88 24.98 -0.96
CA LEU A 196 14.51 25.94 0.09
C LEU A 196 14.06 25.23 1.39
N PHE A 197 13.36 24.12 1.24
CA PHE A 197 12.95 23.29 2.39
C PHE A 197 14.16 22.70 3.10
N ILE A 198 15.14 22.12 2.40
CA ILE A 198 16.37 21.60 3.00
C ILE A 198 17.09 22.70 3.79
N ASP A 199 17.32 23.88 3.18
CA ASP A 199 17.94 25.03 3.86
C ASP A 199 17.19 25.43 5.14
N LYS A 200 15.86 25.55 5.04
CA LYS A 200 15.00 25.88 6.19
C LYS A 200 15.13 24.84 7.32
N MET A 201 15.13 23.55 6.98
CA MET A 201 15.24 22.49 7.97
C MET A 201 16.60 22.51 8.68
N PHE A 202 17.71 22.61 7.98
CA PHE A 202 19.02 22.73 8.61
C PHE A 202 19.10 23.93 9.56
N ARG A 203 18.55 25.08 9.19
CA ARG A 203 18.49 26.25 10.10
C ARG A 203 17.64 25.98 11.36
N LEU A 204 16.52 25.26 11.21
CA LEU A 204 15.69 24.89 12.36
C LEU A 204 16.39 23.89 13.28
N TYR A 205 17.34 23.13 12.77
CA TYR A 205 18.19 22.21 13.52
C TYR A 205 19.48 22.87 14.08
N GLY A 206 19.60 24.19 14.02
CA GLY A 206 20.62 24.97 14.69
C GLY A 206 21.83 25.35 13.83
N PHE A 207 21.89 24.97 12.56
CA PHE A 207 22.94 25.36 11.64
C PHE A 207 22.81 26.84 11.26
N ASN A 208 23.92 27.54 11.13
CA ASN A 208 23.91 28.92 10.64
C ASN A 208 23.59 29.00 9.13
N ALA A 209 23.43 30.20 8.60
CA ALA A 209 22.99 30.40 7.20
C ALA A 209 23.97 29.83 6.16
N GLU A 210 25.27 29.91 6.41
CA GLU A 210 26.30 29.40 5.51
C GLU A 210 26.38 27.88 5.57
N GLU A 211 26.41 27.31 6.77
CA GLU A 211 26.38 25.86 7.00
C GLU A 211 25.12 25.23 6.38
N ALA A 212 23.94 25.79 6.60
CA ALA A 212 22.68 25.29 6.04
C ALA A 212 22.73 25.30 4.50
N ALA A 213 23.28 26.35 3.88
CA ALA A 213 23.41 26.41 2.44
C ALA A 213 24.40 25.37 1.90
N GLN A 214 25.52 25.13 2.58
CA GLN A 214 26.50 24.10 2.20
C GLN A 214 25.87 22.70 2.31
N ARG A 215 25.16 22.38 3.43
CA ARG A 215 24.45 21.10 3.62
C ARG A 215 23.36 20.89 2.59
N ARG A 216 22.53 21.92 2.34
CA ARG A 216 21.51 21.88 1.27
C ARG A 216 22.12 21.48 -0.08
N ASP A 217 23.22 22.13 -0.46
CA ASP A 217 23.82 21.89 -1.78
C ASP A 217 24.48 20.51 -1.82
N ALA A 218 25.04 20.01 -0.72
CA ALA A 218 25.56 18.66 -0.60
C ALA A 218 24.45 17.60 -0.71
N VAL A 219 23.40 17.69 0.11
CA VAL A 219 22.25 16.76 0.07
C VAL A 219 21.65 16.73 -1.34
N PHE A 220 21.31 17.88 -1.89
CA PHE A 220 20.67 17.96 -3.19
C PHE A 220 21.55 17.42 -4.32
N ARG A 221 22.86 17.64 -4.25
CA ARG A 221 23.82 17.06 -5.20
C ARG A 221 23.87 15.55 -5.10
N GLN A 222 23.98 15.00 -3.88
CA GLN A 222 24.05 13.55 -3.65
C GLN A 222 22.77 12.84 -4.10
N GLU A 223 21.60 13.34 -3.73
CA GLU A 223 20.33 12.78 -4.19
C GLU A 223 20.16 12.88 -5.73
N THR A 224 20.63 13.96 -6.35
CA THR A 224 20.62 14.07 -7.82
C THR A 224 21.52 13.01 -8.47
N LEU A 225 22.68 12.73 -7.90
CA LEU A 225 23.57 11.65 -8.39
C LEU A 225 22.90 10.27 -8.21
N VAL A 226 22.26 10.04 -7.09
CA VAL A 226 21.46 8.82 -6.84
C VAL A 226 20.30 8.71 -7.84
N ALA A 227 19.58 9.80 -8.12
CA ALA A 227 18.50 9.80 -9.10
C ALA A 227 18.96 9.41 -10.51
N LEU A 228 20.18 9.81 -10.91
CA LEU A 228 20.76 9.47 -12.21
C LEU A 228 21.05 7.97 -12.38
N ILE A 229 21.32 7.25 -11.31
CA ILE A 229 21.58 5.81 -11.33
C ILE A 229 20.36 4.96 -10.98
N SER A 230 19.27 5.55 -10.48
CA SER A 230 18.04 4.86 -10.10
C SER A 230 17.17 4.50 -11.32
N ARG A 231 16.42 3.42 -11.21
CA ARG A 231 15.30 3.10 -12.11
C ARG A 231 14.09 3.97 -11.78
N SER A 232 13.21 4.17 -12.76
CA SER A 232 11.89 4.77 -12.53
C SER A 232 10.95 3.79 -11.83
N MET A 233 9.86 4.30 -11.25
CA MET A 233 8.81 3.45 -10.66
C MET A 233 8.20 2.48 -11.68
N THR A 234 8.11 2.87 -12.95
CA THR A 234 7.64 1.98 -14.03
C THR A 234 8.64 0.85 -14.29
N ASP A 235 9.96 1.13 -14.33
CA ASP A 235 10.98 0.12 -14.55
C ASP A 235 11.09 -0.88 -13.39
N LEU A 236 10.76 -0.44 -12.17
CA LEU A 236 10.75 -1.31 -10.97
C LEU A 236 9.60 -2.33 -10.96
N ARG A 237 8.64 -2.25 -11.88
CA ARG A 237 7.47 -3.13 -11.88
C ARG A 237 7.77 -4.57 -12.30
N ASP A 238 8.79 -4.82 -13.10
CA ASP A 238 9.08 -6.19 -13.58
C ASP A 238 9.86 -6.99 -12.53
N PRO A 239 9.24 -8.02 -11.89
CA PRO A 239 9.89 -8.80 -10.84
C PRO A 239 11.15 -9.53 -11.32
N GLU A 240 11.17 -10.05 -12.56
CA GLU A 240 12.34 -10.77 -13.09
C GLU A 240 13.52 -9.83 -13.28
N SER A 241 13.29 -8.58 -13.69
CA SER A 241 14.34 -7.56 -13.83
C SER A 241 14.90 -7.04 -12.51
N ASN A 242 14.21 -7.33 -11.39
CA ASN A 242 14.62 -6.96 -10.03
C ASN A 242 15.16 -8.16 -9.22
N TYR A 243 15.53 -9.26 -9.87
CA TYR A 243 16.00 -10.45 -9.16
C TYR A 243 17.37 -10.90 -9.64
N HIS A 244 18.44 -10.57 -8.91
CA HIS A 244 19.80 -10.95 -9.20
C HIS A 244 20.44 -11.58 -7.96
N LYS A 245 20.20 -12.90 -7.77
CA LYS A 245 20.75 -13.64 -6.65
C LYS A 245 22.22 -13.89 -6.85
N MET A 246 23.02 -13.54 -5.84
CA MET A 246 24.47 -13.74 -5.85
C MET A 246 24.99 -14.15 -4.47
N THR A 247 26.21 -14.70 -4.42
CA THR A 247 26.89 -14.94 -3.15
C THR A 247 27.43 -13.63 -2.57
N LEU A 248 27.57 -13.54 -1.24
CA LEU A 248 28.23 -12.41 -0.59
C LEU A 248 29.64 -12.16 -1.17
N LYS A 249 30.39 -13.21 -1.48
CA LYS A 249 31.69 -13.09 -2.12
C LYS A 249 31.64 -12.43 -3.50
N GLN A 250 30.60 -12.69 -4.29
CA GLN A 250 30.39 -12.01 -5.58
C GLN A 250 29.99 -10.56 -5.35
N PHE A 251 29.12 -10.29 -4.38
CA PHE A 251 28.74 -8.94 -3.99
C PHE A 251 29.97 -8.10 -3.62
N ASP A 252 30.83 -8.61 -2.73
CA ASP A 252 32.07 -7.93 -2.32
C ASP A 252 33.05 -7.72 -3.49
N ALA A 253 33.03 -8.58 -4.50
CA ALA A 253 33.86 -8.44 -5.68
C ALA A 253 33.29 -7.44 -6.69
N ASP A 254 31.99 -7.38 -6.85
CA ASP A 254 31.29 -6.52 -7.80
C ASP A 254 31.10 -5.08 -7.25
N TYR A 255 31.01 -4.95 -5.90
CA TYR A 255 30.77 -3.68 -5.18
C TYR A 255 31.73 -3.51 -4.00
N PRO A 256 33.04 -3.38 -4.24
CA PRO A 256 34.08 -3.44 -3.20
C PRO A 256 34.06 -2.28 -2.20
N ASP A 257 33.45 -1.14 -2.55
CA ASP A 257 33.36 0.04 -1.69
C ASP A 257 32.07 0.08 -0.84
N ILE A 258 31.16 -0.91 -1.02
CA ILE A 258 29.96 -1.10 -0.19
C ILE A 258 30.23 -2.21 0.83
N PRO A 259 30.49 -1.87 2.12
CA PRO A 259 30.89 -2.84 3.14
C PRO A 259 29.63 -3.56 3.71
N LEU A 260 28.91 -4.34 2.88
CA LEU A 260 27.64 -4.96 3.24
C LEU A 260 27.74 -5.83 4.50
N LYS A 261 28.81 -6.61 4.64
CA LYS A 261 29.03 -7.49 5.79
C LYS A 261 29.18 -6.71 7.10
N GLU A 262 29.84 -5.56 7.04
CA GLU A 262 30.04 -4.68 8.20
C GLU A 262 28.73 -3.98 8.57
N ILE A 263 27.96 -3.51 7.58
CA ILE A 263 26.66 -2.87 7.76
C ILE A 263 25.69 -3.85 8.42
N THR A 264 25.45 -4.99 7.79
CA THR A 264 24.53 -6.02 8.33
C THR A 264 24.98 -6.56 9.68
N GLY A 265 26.31 -6.70 9.89
CA GLY A 265 26.86 -7.07 11.20
C GLY A 265 26.56 -6.03 12.29
N ALA A 266 26.61 -4.73 11.96
CA ALA A 266 26.25 -3.64 12.87
C ALA A 266 24.74 -3.60 13.18
N GLU A 267 23.92 -4.07 12.26
CA GLU A 267 22.47 -4.25 12.45
C GLU A 267 22.11 -5.47 13.28
N GLY A 268 23.07 -6.34 13.59
CA GLY A 268 22.87 -7.55 14.37
C GLY A 268 22.60 -8.79 13.52
N ILE A 269 22.76 -8.70 12.21
CA ILE A 269 22.60 -9.84 11.29
C ILE A 269 23.87 -10.69 11.29
N ARG A 270 23.72 -12.00 11.49
CA ARG A 270 24.85 -12.92 11.49
C ARG A 270 25.31 -13.26 10.08
N PRO A 271 26.63 -13.34 9.81
CA PRO A 271 27.17 -13.59 8.46
C PRO A 271 26.66 -14.87 7.79
N GLU A 272 26.28 -15.91 8.57
CA GLU A 272 25.72 -17.13 8.02
C GLU A 272 24.34 -16.94 7.35
N TYR A 273 23.62 -15.86 7.64
CA TYR A 273 22.30 -15.56 7.04
C TYR A 273 22.39 -14.81 5.73
N ILE A 274 23.55 -14.22 5.42
CA ILE A 274 23.78 -13.42 4.20
C ILE A 274 24.78 -14.05 3.24
N GLN A 275 24.99 -15.38 3.30
CA GLN A 275 25.88 -16.08 2.36
C GLN A 275 25.45 -15.92 0.90
N THR A 276 24.17 -15.68 0.69
CA THR A 276 23.58 -15.28 -0.59
C THR A 276 22.60 -14.14 -0.34
N VAL A 277 22.55 -13.20 -1.28
CA VAL A 277 21.67 -12.04 -1.26
C VAL A 277 20.98 -11.89 -2.62
N VAL A 278 19.90 -11.13 -2.69
CA VAL A 278 19.27 -10.70 -3.94
C VAL A 278 19.54 -9.22 -4.12
N VAL A 279 20.16 -8.83 -5.23
CA VAL A 279 20.33 -7.45 -5.63
C VAL A 279 19.23 -7.11 -6.63
N GLY A 280 18.40 -6.14 -6.30
CA GLY A 280 17.29 -5.72 -7.16
C GLY A 280 17.78 -5.02 -8.42
N GLN A 281 18.66 -4.05 -8.28
CA GLN A 281 19.14 -3.20 -9.37
C GLN A 281 20.68 -3.17 -9.39
N PRO A 282 21.34 -4.12 -10.09
CA PRO A 282 22.80 -4.20 -10.16
C PRO A 282 23.49 -2.94 -10.69
N GLU A 283 22.86 -2.26 -11.66
CA GLU A 283 23.39 -1.01 -12.22
C GLU A 283 23.34 0.14 -11.20
N PHE A 284 22.30 0.18 -10.34
CA PHE A 284 22.25 1.12 -9.23
C PHE A 284 23.38 0.85 -8.25
N MET A 285 23.56 -0.40 -7.81
CA MET A 285 24.64 -0.76 -6.89
C MET A 285 26.02 -0.46 -7.47
N SER A 286 26.26 -0.73 -8.76
CA SER A 286 27.52 -0.38 -9.44
C SER A 286 27.73 1.14 -9.52
N GLY A 287 26.65 1.91 -9.66
CA GLY A 287 26.68 3.36 -9.63
C GLY A 287 26.98 3.89 -8.22
N LEU A 288 26.29 3.35 -7.22
CA LEU A 288 26.45 3.72 -5.82
C LEU A 288 27.87 3.41 -5.30
N ASP A 289 28.41 2.24 -5.63
CA ASP A 289 29.78 1.84 -5.28
C ASP A 289 30.81 2.91 -5.72
N LYS A 290 30.67 3.42 -6.96
CA LYS A 290 31.50 4.53 -7.45
C LYS A 290 31.21 5.85 -6.75
N LEU A 291 29.94 6.19 -6.49
CA LEU A 291 29.57 7.43 -5.81
C LEU A 291 30.15 7.50 -4.41
N ILE A 292 30.15 6.40 -3.68
CA ILE A 292 30.73 6.29 -2.33
C ILE A 292 32.20 6.71 -2.31
N THR A 293 32.98 6.35 -3.34
CA THR A 293 34.42 6.73 -3.42
C THR A 293 34.65 8.21 -3.71
N LEU A 294 33.64 8.89 -4.26
CA LEU A 294 33.71 10.31 -4.61
C LEU A 294 33.18 11.23 -3.52
N GLN A 295 32.55 10.69 -2.48
CA GLN A 295 31.99 11.46 -1.38
C GLN A 295 33.09 12.12 -0.56
N THR A 296 32.93 13.42 -0.29
CA THR A 296 33.75 14.15 0.66
C THR A 296 33.23 13.94 2.10
N PRO A 297 34.01 14.26 3.15
CA PRO A 297 33.51 14.26 4.52
C PRO A 297 32.27 15.13 4.68
N GLU A 298 32.20 16.26 3.99
CA GLU A 298 31.06 17.18 4.02
C GLU A 298 29.80 16.54 3.41
N ASP A 299 29.93 15.74 2.33
CA ASP A 299 28.83 15.01 1.72
C ASP A 299 28.25 13.98 2.71
N ILE A 300 29.12 13.18 3.32
CA ILE A 300 28.69 12.13 4.26
C ILE A 300 28.05 12.75 5.49
N LYS A 301 28.62 13.82 6.05
CA LYS A 301 28.02 14.57 7.16
C LYS A 301 26.63 15.07 6.79
N ALA A 302 26.49 15.75 5.66
CA ALA A 302 25.22 16.31 5.22
C ALA A 302 24.15 15.23 5.03
N LEU A 303 24.48 14.07 4.47
CA LEU A 303 23.57 12.95 4.32
C LEU A 303 23.14 12.36 5.67
N MET A 304 24.08 12.15 6.60
CA MET A 304 23.74 11.65 7.94
C MET A 304 22.88 12.63 8.73
N GLU A 305 23.24 13.92 8.70
CA GLU A 305 22.47 14.99 9.34
C GLU A 305 21.07 15.09 8.73
N TRP A 306 20.96 14.98 7.40
CA TRP A 306 19.67 14.98 6.70
C TRP A 306 18.79 13.80 7.10
N SER A 307 19.37 12.60 7.20
CA SER A 307 18.65 11.43 7.71
C SER A 307 18.15 11.62 9.16
N VAL A 308 18.93 12.30 10.03
CA VAL A 308 18.45 12.65 11.37
C VAL A 308 17.28 13.61 11.30
N ILE A 309 17.33 14.61 10.42
CA ILE A 309 16.27 15.60 10.21
C ILE A 309 14.99 14.91 9.74
N GLU A 310 15.06 14.12 8.66
CA GLU A 310 13.91 13.42 8.10
C GLU A 310 13.27 12.46 9.12
N ASN A 311 14.09 11.68 9.81
CA ASN A 311 13.62 10.70 10.79
C ASN A 311 13.00 11.30 12.05
N SER A 312 13.26 12.58 12.36
CA SER A 312 12.82 13.22 13.61
C SER A 312 11.82 14.35 13.45
N ALA A 313 11.70 14.95 12.27
CA ALA A 313 10.92 16.18 12.06
C ALA A 313 9.46 16.12 12.52
N ASP A 314 8.78 14.98 12.37
CA ASP A 314 7.40 14.79 12.82
C ASP A 314 7.23 14.68 14.34
N TYR A 315 8.33 14.48 15.08
CA TYR A 315 8.32 14.10 16.49
C TYR A 315 8.94 15.16 17.43
N LEU A 316 9.44 16.27 16.87
CA LEU A 316 10.05 17.37 17.61
C LEU A 316 9.07 18.55 17.75
N THR A 317 9.56 19.79 17.57
CA THR A 317 8.76 21.00 17.77
C THR A 317 7.68 21.21 16.69
N ASP A 318 6.63 21.95 17.04
CA ASP A 318 5.61 22.34 16.06
C ASP A 318 6.21 23.14 14.88
N THR A 319 7.20 24.00 15.14
CA THR A 319 7.85 24.79 14.07
C THR A 319 8.56 23.92 13.04
N ILE A 320 9.24 22.86 13.49
CA ILE A 320 9.90 21.88 12.60
C ILE A 320 8.85 21.11 11.81
N ARG A 321 7.83 20.63 12.50
CA ARG A 321 6.72 19.90 11.85
C ARG A 321 5.95 20.77 10.85
N GLU A 322 5.69 22.02 11.17
CA GLU A 322 5.05 22.96 10.23
C GLU A 322 5.89 23.15 8.97
N ALA A 323 7.22 23.25 9.10
CA ALA A 323 8.10 23.36 7.95
C ALA A 323 8.01 22.12 7.06
N GLN A 324 7.97 20.92 7.63
CA GLN A 324 7.77 19.67 6.89
C GLN A 324 6.41 19.62 6.22
N PHE A 325 5.34 19.99 6.92
CA PHE A 325 3.99 20.06 6.34
C PHE A 325 3.90 21.11 5.21
N ASP A 326 4.56 22.26 5.34
CA ASP A 326 4.57 23.30 4.30
C ASP A 326 5.15 22.79 2.98
N PHE A 327 6.15 21.92 3.05
CA PHE A 327 6.71 21.31 1.85
C PHE A 327 5.89 20.09 1.39
N PHE A 328 5.84 19.01 2.15
CA PHE A 328 5.19 17.75 1.71
C PHE A 328 3.67 17.85 1.64
N GLY A 329 3.05 18.57 2.56
CA GLY A 329 1.60 18.74 2.59
C GLY A 329 1.10 19.79 1.59
N LYS A 330 1.60 21.04 1.71
CA LYS A 330 1.08 22.16 0.91
C LYS A 330 1.70 22.22 -0.48
N THR A 331 3.05 22.13 -0.57
CA THR A 331 3.74 22.33 -1.84
C THR A 331 3.57 21.13 -2.77
N MET A 332 3.85 19.92 -2.30
CA MET A 332 3.75 18.74 -3.15
C MET A 332 2.29 18.30 -3.37
N ARG A 333 1.48 18.19 -2.32
CA ARG A 333 0.15 17.57 -2.39
C ARG A 333 -1.03 18.53 -2.41
N GLY A 334 -0.82 19.81 -2.11
CA GLY A 334 -1.87 20.84 -2.17
C GLY A 334 -2.83 20.85 -0.99
N ARG A 335 -2.47 20.23 0.14
CA ARG A 335 -3.20 20.36 1.43
C ARG A 335 -3.11 21.81 1.91
N LYS A 336 -4.14 22.29 2.62
CA LYS A 336 -4.16 23.66 3.14
C LYS A 336 -3.80 23.74 4.62
N VAL A 337 -4.21 22.74 5.40
CA VAL A 337 -3.95 22.63 6.82
C VAL A 337 -3.53 21.19 7.16
N ASP A 338 -2.81 21.01 8.27
CA ASP A 338 -2.43 19.69 8.76
C ASP A 338 -3.61 18.98 9.45
N ASP A 339 -3.48 17.66 9.65
CA ASP A 339 -4.44 16.90 10.44
C ASP A 339 -4.45 17.36 11.91
N PRO A 340 -5.61 17.31 12.60
CA PRO A 340 -5.68 17.65 14.00
C PRO A 340 -4.81 16.72 14.85
N LEU A 341 -4.27 17.24 15.95
CA LEU A 341 -3.31 16.55 16.82
C LEU A 341 -3.77 15.14 17.24
N TRP A 342 -5.04 14.98 17.65
CA TRP A 342 -5.57 13.68 18.04
C TRP A 342 -5.46 12.63 16.93
N LYS A 343 -5.67 13.05 15.68
CA LYS A 343 -5.62 12.15 14.52
C LYS A 343 -4.18 11.76 14.21
N ARG A 344 -3.25 12.72 14.26
CA ARG A 344 -1.81 12.47 14.11
C ARG A 344 -1.31 11.51 15.18
N ALA A 345 -1.66 11.74 16.45
CA ALA A 345 -1.31 10.87 17.56
C ALA A 345 -1.90 9.45 17.39
N THR A 346 -3.16 9.36 16.95
CA THR A 346 -3.81 8.07 16.66
C THR A 346 -3.10 7.31 15.54
N ASN A 347 -2.71 7.98 14.44
CA ASN A 347 -1.98 7.37 13.35
C ASN A 347 -0.62 6.84 13.83
N GLN A 348 0.11 7.64 14.63
CA GLN A 348 1.41 7.20 15.15
C GLN A 348 1.32 5.96 16.06
N VAL A 349 0.27 5.83 16.86
CA VAL A 349 0.04 4.58 17.62
C VAL A 349 -0.23 3.41 16.68
N GLN A 350 -0.97 3.63 15.58
CA GLN A 350 -1.22 2.61 14.56
C GLN A 350 0.08 2.19 13.85
N ASP A 351 0.92 3.15 13.47
CA ASP A 351 2.18 2.90 12.80
C ASP A 351 3.16 2.10 13.69
N GLN A 352 3.23 2.44 14.98
CA GLN A 352 4.21 1.83 15.89
C GLN A 352 3.70 0.56 16.61
N MET A 353 2.41 0.44 16.87
CA MET A 353 1.80 -0.66 17.64
C MET A 353 0.47 -1.12 17.04
N GLY A 354 0.39 -1.12 15.71
CA GLY A 354 -0.88 -1.34 14.99
C GLY A 354 -1.50 -2.70 15.24
N GLU A 355 -0.71 -3.76 15.31
CA GLU A 355 -1.27 -5.12 15.46
C GLU A 355 -1.88 -5.35 16.83
N VAL A 356 -1.20 -4.95 17.92
CA VAL A 356 -1.77 -5.09 19.27
C VAL A 356 -2.96 -4.16 19.49
N LEU A 357 -2.98 -3.01 18.85
CA LEU A 357 -4.14 -2.12 18.80
C LEU A 357 -5.28 -2.77 18.01
N GLY A 358 -4.97 -3.42 16.89
CA GLY A 358 -5.90 -4.18 16.06
C GLY A 358 -6.61 -5.29 16.83
N ARG A 359 -5.91 -5.97 17.73
CA ARG A 359 -6.51 -7.00 18.61
C ARG A 359 -7.64 -6.42 19.47
N ILE A 360 -7.49 -5.19 19.98
CA ILE A 360 -8.54 -4.51 20.75
C ILE A 360 -9.68 -4.04 19.82
N TYR A 361 -9.31 -3.55 18.62
CA TYR A 361 -10.25 -3.08 17.61
C TYR A 361 -11.21 -4.18 17.15
N VAL A 362 -10.71 -5.33 16.72
CA VAL A 362 -11.56 -6.41 16.19
C VAL A 362 -12.50 -6.97 17.24
N LYS A 363 -12.05 -7.09 18.49
CA LYS A 363 -12.89 -7.53 19.59
C LYS A 363 -14.11 -6.63 19.82
N ARG A 364 -14.01 -5.32 19.47
CA ARG A 364 -15.08 -4.34 19.65
C ARG A 364 -15.96 -4.14 18.42
N TYR A 365 -15.38 -4.23 17.23
CA TYR A 365 -15.99 -3.70 16.01
C TYR A 365 -16.14 -4.70 14.86
N PHE A 366 -15.61 -5.90 14.98
CA PHE A 366 -15.73 -6.91 13.93
C PHE A 366 -16.39 -8.20 14.43
N PRO A 367 -17.70 -8.40 14.17
CA PRO A 367 -18.44 -9.58 14.61
C PRO A 367 -18.10 -10.79 13.74
N GLU A 368 -18.10 -11.98 14.36
CA GLU A 368 -17.78 -13.24 13.65
C GLU A 368 -18.75 -13.55 12.51
N SER A 369 -20.01 -13.06 12.58
CA SER A 369 -20.98 -13.22 11.49
C SER A 369 -20.53 -12.54 10.20
N SER A 370 -19.81 -11.40 10.28
CA SER A 370 -19.22 -10.74 9.11
C SER A 370 -18.10 -11.58 8.51
N LYS A 371 -17.27 -12.22 9.33
CA LYS A 371 -16.21 -13.12 8.86
C LYS A 371 -16.78 -14.28 8.06
N LYS A 372 -17.81 -14.96 8.58
CA LYS A 372 -18.47 -16.08 7.87
C LYS A 372 -19.10 -15.67 6.54
N TYR A 373 -19.75 -14.50 6.49
CA TYR A 373 -20.32 -13.99 5.24
C TYR A 373 -19.19 -13.75 4.20
N MET A 374 -18.07 -13.21 4.65
CA MET A 374 -16.93 -12.96 3.77
C MET A 374 -16.27 -14.25 3.27
N GLU A 375 -16.17 -15.27 4.11
CA GLU A 375 -15.69 -16.60 3.72
C GLU A 375 -16.53 -17.21 2.58
N GLU A 376 -17.86 -17.10 2.66
CA GLU A 376 -18.77 -17.53 1.60
C GLU A 376 -18.59 -16.70 0.32
N LEU A 377 -18.48 -15.37 0.45
CA LEU A 377 -18.29 -14.49 -0.68
C LEU A 377 -16.98 -14.80 -1.42
N VAL A 378 -15.87 -14.94 -0.70
CA VAL A 378 -14.56 -15.29 -1.25
C VAL A 378 -14.62 -16.63 -1.98
N HIS A 379 -15.26 -17.64 -1.40
CA HIS A 379 -15.44 -18.93 -2.06
C HIS A 379 -16.22 -18.82 -3.37
N ASN A 380 -17.31 -18.06 -3.39
CA ASN A 380 -18.11 -17.85 -4.60
C ASN A 380 -17.31 -17.15 -5.72
N LEU A 381 -16.44 -16.19 -5.35
CA LEU A 381 -15.57 -15.52 -6.30
C LEU A 381 -14.46 -16.46 -6.82
N GLN A 382 -13.90 -17.30 -5.96
CA GLN A 382 -12.90 -18.30 -6.33
C GLN A 382 -13.47 -19.29 -7.37
N VAL A 383 -14.68 -19.79 -7.13
CA VAL A 383 -15.41 -20.64 -8.11
C VAL A 383 -15.63 -19.90 -9.42
N SER A 384 -16.07 -18.64 -9.34
CA SER A 384 -16.33 -17.80 -10.51
C SER A 384 -15.06 -17.55 -11.34
N LEU A 385 -13.91 -17.27 -10.70
CA LEU A 385 -12.64 -17.07 -11.40
C LEU A 385 -12.19 -18.36 -12.12
N GLY A 386 -12.33 -19.53 -11.46
CA GLY A 386 -12.06 -20.82 -12.10
C GLY A 386 -12.87 -21.04 -13.37
N GLN A 387 -14.18 -20.76 -13.34
CA GLN A 387 -15.04 -20.87 -14.53
C GLN A 387 -14.66 -19.89 -15.64
N ARG A 388 -14.21 -18.68 -15.27
CA ARG A 388 -13.76 -17.71 -16.26
C ARG A 388 -12.43 -18.09 -16.89
N ILE A 389 -11.52 -18.72 -16.15
CA ILE A 389 -10.30 -19.33 -16.69
C ILE A 389 -10.66 -20.42 -17.69
N ASP A 390 -11.61 -21.31 -17.38
CA ASP A 390 -12.07 -22.37 -18.26
C ASP A 390 -12.66 -21.82 -19.56
N ALA A 391 -13.38 -20.71 -19.49
CA ALA A 391 -14.04 -20.08 -20.62
C ALA A 391 -13.07 -19.37 -21.60
N GLN A 392 -11.80 -19.15 -21.23
CA GLN A 392 -10.84 -18.45 -22.10
C GLN A 392 -10.47 -19.29 -23.33
N THR A 393 -10.72 -18.72 -24.50
CA THR A 393 -10.42 -19.40 -25.80
C THR A 393 -8.99 -19.19 -26.26
N TRP A 394 -8.29 -18.20 -25.72
CA TRP A 394 -6.92 -17.86 -26.08
C TRP A 394 -5.87 -18.59 -25.22
N MET A 395 -6.29 -19.25 -24.15
CA MET A 395 -5.43 -19.96 -23.21
C MET A 395 -5.51 -21.47 -23.43
N SER A 396 -4.36 -22.13 -23.51
CA SER A 396 -4.26 -23.57 -23.65
C SER A 396 -4.69 -24.31 -22.37
N ASP A 397 -5.09 -25.58 -22.52
CA ASP A 397 -5.48 -26.43 -21.39
C ASP A 397 -4.34 -26.62 -20.37
N THR A 398 -3.09 -26.64 -20.84
CA THR A 398 -1.91 -26.71 -19.96
C THR A 398 -1.83 -25.49 -19.04
N THR A 399 -1.98 -24.29 -19.58
CA THR A 399 -1.94 -23.05 -18.79
C THR A 399 -3.18 -22.94 -17.88
N LYS A 400 -4.37 -23.34 -18.37
CA LYS A 400 -5.58 -23.40 -17.53
C LYS A 400 -5.41 -24.32 -16.33
N ALA A 401 -4.86 -25.53 -16.53
CA ALA A 401 -4.61 -26.46 -15.43
C ALA A 401 -3.65 -25.89 -14.38
N ALA A 402 -2.59 -25.21 -14.81
CA ALA A 402 -1.67 -24.54 -13.88
C ALA A 402 -2.33 -23.34 -13.18
N ALA A 403 -3.18 -22.57 -13.87
CA ALA A 403 -3.96 -21.48 -13.28
C ALA A 403 -4.92 -21.98 -12.19
N HIS A 404 -5.62 -23.11 -12.44
CA HIS A 404 -6.45 -23.76 -11.40
C HIS A 404 -5.62 -24.20 -10.20
N GLN A 405 -4.44 -24.82 -10.41
CA GLN A 405 -3.57 -25.20 -9.29
C GLN A 405 -3.16 -23.98 -8.44
N LYS A 406 -2.92 -22.83 -9.07
CA LYS A 406 -2.60 -21.59 -8.35
C LYS A 406 -3.81 -21.07 -7.59
N LEU A 407 -4.98 -21.03 -8.22
CA LEU A 407 -6.23 -20.60 -7.61
C LEU A 407 -6.64 -21.47 -6.41
N ASP A 408 -6.49 -22.78 -6.50
CA ASP A 408 -6.80 -23.74 -5.45
C ASP A 408 -5.88 -23.61 -4.22
N LYS A 409 -4.67 -23.05 -4.43
CA LYS A 409 -3.68 -22.85 -3.37
C LYS A 409 -3.68 -21.45 -2.76
N PHE A 410 -4.61 -20.58 -3.14
CA PHE A 410 -4.72 -19.28 -2.50
C PHE A 410 -4.86 -19.43 -0.98
N LEU A 411 -3.95 -18.80 -0.26
CA LEU A 411 -4.09 -18.61 1.17
C LEU A 411 -5.03 -17.42 1.41
N ILE A 412 -6.12 -17.67 2.13
CA ILE A 412 -7.18 -16.66 2.34
C ILE A 412 -7.11 -16.16 3.78
N LYS A 413 -6.88 -14.85 3.94
CA LYS A 413 -6.82 -14.16 5.23
C LYS A 413 -7.96 -13.16 5.36
N ILE A 414 -8.86 -13.34 6.34
CA ILE A 414 -10.05 -12.51 6.54
C ILE A 414 -10.13 -11.99 7.98
N GLY A 415 -10.24 -10.67 8.11
CA GLY A 415 -10.54 -9.97 9.34
C GLY A 415 -9.33 -9.69 10.21
N TYR A 416 -8.70 -10.71 10.75
CA TYR A 416 -7.59 -10.59 11.68
C TYR A 416 -6.76 -11.88 11.78
N PRO A 417 -5.46 -11.80 12.21
CA PRO A 417 -4.58 -12.94 12.30
C PRO A 417 -4.98 -13.91 13.43
N ASN A 418 -4.72 -15.21 13.24
CA ASN A 418 -4.89 -16.21 14.28
C ASN A 418 -3.77 -16.14 15.34
N LYS A 419 -2.56 -15.78 14.91
CA LYS A 419 -1.37 -15.59 15.75
C LYS A 419 -0.99 -14.11 15.76
N TRP A 420 -0.86 -13.54 16.94
CA TRP A 420 -0.51 -12.12 17.13
C TRP A 420 0.99 -11.97 17.39
N LYS A 421 1.61 -10.92 16.85
CA LYS A 421 3.01 -10.59 17.14
C LYS A 421 3.22 -10.30 18.64
N ASP A 422 4.39 -10.66 19.15
CA ASP A 422 4.74 -10.46 20.56
C ASP A 422 5.45 -9.11 20.75
N TYR A 423 4.80 -8.20 21.47
CA TYR A 423 5.33 -6.89 21.84
C TYR A 423 5.93 -6.86 23.26
N SER A 424 6.16 -8.00 23.91
CA SER A 424 6.67 -8.05 25.28
C SER A 424 8.02 -7.34 25.44
N LYS A 425 8.90 -7.46 24.43
CA LYS A 425 10.24 -6.83 24.40
C LYS A 425 10.21 -5.32 24.16
N LEU A 426 9.11 -4.77 23.59
CA LEU A 426 8.99 -3.32 23.38
C LEU A 426 8.89 -2.61 24.75
N ASN A 427 9.72 -1.60 24.96
CA ASN A 427 9.65 -0.76 26.15
C ASN A 427 9.26 0.68 25.79
N ILE A 428 8.11 1.13 26.26
CA ILE A 428 7.68 2.55 26.18
C ILE A 428 7.94 3.18 27.55
N ASP A 429 8.80 4.20 27.57
CA ASP A 429 9.22 4.91 28.75
C ASP A 429 8.74 6.37 28.70
N PRO A 430 7.70 6.73 29.46
CA PRO A 430 7.14 8.09 29.46
C PRO A 430 8.09 9.15 30.06
N SER A 431 9.20 8.75 30.72
CA SER A 431 10.20 9.69 31.20
C SER A 431 11.13 10.19 30.08
N ARG A 432 11.27 9.44 29.00
CA ARG A 432 12.05 9.80 27.81
C ARG A 432 11.20 10.66 26.86
N SER A 433 11.87 11.30 25.90
CA SER A 433 11.20 12.12 24.88
C SER A 433 10.24 11.27 24.00
N TYR A 434 9.33 11.94 23.33
CA TYR A 434 8.46 11.28 22.34
C TYR A 434 9.29 10.64 21.22
N TYR A 435 10.28 11.37 20.69
CA TYR A 435 11.17 10.85 19.64
C TYR A 435 11.99 9.64 20.09
N ASP A 436 12.51 9.61 21.31
CA ASP A 436 13.21 8.44 21.86
C ASP A 436 12.32 7.18 21.88
N ASN A 437 11.02 7.35 22.20
CA ASN A 437 10.07 6.24 22.19
C ASN A 437 9.74 5.77 20.77
N VAL A 438 9.69 6.69 19.79
CA VAL A 438 9.57 6.32 18.35
C VAL A 438 10.80 5.52 17.89
N VAL A 439 12.00 5.98 18.23
CA VAL A 439 13.25 5.24 17.93
C VAL A 439 13.23 3.87 18.60
N ALA A 440 12.75 3.75 19.84
CA ALA A 440 12.63 2.45 20.52
C ALA A 440 11.65 1.51 19.81
N CYS A 441 10.53 2.02 19.28
CA CYS A 441 9.61 1.23 18.47
C CYS A 441 10.25 0.76 17.16
N ARG A 442 10.92 1.65 16.42
CA ARG A 442 11.60 1.31 15.16
C ARG A 442 12.66 0.25 15.35
N LEU A 443 13.52 0.40 16.36
CA LEU A 443 14.54 -0.59 16.71
C LEU A 443 13.92 -1.92 17.16
N PHE A 444 12.79 -1.88 17.87
CA PHE A 444 12.05 -3.08 18.23
C PHE A 444 11.57 -3.83 16.98
N HIS A 445 10.96 -3.14 16.00
CA HIS A 445 10.49 -3.75 14.77
C HIS A 445 11.64 -4.29 13.91
N HIS A 446 12.72 -3.51 13.74
CA HIS A 446 13.92 -3.93 13.03
C HIS A 446 14.52 -5.22 13.64
N ASN A 447 14.71 -5.25 14.96
CA ASN A 447 15.24 -6.44 15.64
C ASN A 447 14.27 -7.64 15.56
N GLN A 448 12.96 -7.39 15.64
CA GLN A 448 11.94 -8.43 15.52
C GLN A 448 11.94 -9.03 14.13
N ASP A 449 12.05 -8.19 13.08
CA ASP A 449 12.09 -8.63 11.69
C ASP A 449 13.31 -9.52 11.43
N ILE A 450 14.50 -9.08 11.85
CA ILE A 450 15.71 -9.91 11.78
C ILE A 450 15.53 -11.23 12.55
N GLU A 451 14.98 -11.16 13.78
CA GLU A 451 14.76 -12.35 14.60
C GLU A 451 13.76 -13.32 13.97
N GLU A 452 12.72 -12.81 13.30
CA GLU A 452 11.66 -13.63 12.70
C GLU A 452 12.01 -14.16 11.31
N LYS A 453 12.85 -13.45 10.52
CA LYS A 453 13.10 -13.76 9.11
C LYS A 453 14.51 -14.25 8.79
N ALA A 454 15.57 -13.67 9.41
CA ALA A 454 16.93 -13.96 9.02
C ALA A 454 17.30 -15.46 9.15
N GLY A 455 17.61 -16.11 8.03
CA GLY A 455 17.93 -17.52 7.93
C GLY A 455 16.78 -18.47 8.24
N LYS A 456 15.53 -17.99 8.19
CA LYS A 456 14.32 -18.76 8.53
C LYS A 456 13.39 -18.96 7.33
N PRO A 457 12.54 -20.02 7.38
CA PRO A 457 11.42 -20.16 6.46
C PRO A 457 10.45 -18.97 6.55
N VAL A 458 9.76 -18.69 5.46
CA VAL A 458 8.68 -17.70 5.40
C VAL A 458 7.53 -18.10 6.32
N ASP A 459 7.13 -17.20 7.22
CA ASP A 459 5.95 -17.39 8.07
C ASP A 459 4.68 -17.05 7.28
N ARG A 460 3.98 -18.06 6.79
CA ARG A 460 2.74 -17.87 6.00
C ARG A 460 1.55 -17.38 6.84
N ASP A 461 1.67 -17.35 8.17
CA ASP A 461 0.65 -16.79 9.07
C ASP A 461 0.85 -15.27 9.29
N GLU A 462 2.00 -14.71 8.89
CA GLU A 462 2.27 -13.26 8.98
C GLU A 462 1.26 -12.45 8.16
N TRP A 463 0.76 -11.36 8.72
CA TRP A 463 -0.09 -10.39 8.05
C TRP A 463 0.72 -9.13 7.74
N LEU A 464 0.67 -8.68 6.48
CA LEU A 464 1.37 -7.46 6.04
C LEU A 464 0.56 -6.17 6.35
N MET A 465 -0.70 -6.33 6.75
CA MET A 465 -1.56 -5.22 7.16
C MET A 465 -2.19 -5.49 8.51
N THR A 466 -2.39 -4.42 9.30
CA THR A 466 -3.06 -4.53 10.58
C THR A 466 -4.58 -4.72 10.41
N PRO A 467 -5.29 -5.33 11.36
CA PRO A 467 -6.72 -5.62 11.21
C PRO A 467 -7.62 -4.40 11.01
N GLN A 468 -7.22 -3.22 11.47
CA GLN A 468 -7.99 -1.97 11.31
C GLN A 468 -7.69 -1.21 10.01
N THR A 469 -6.75 -1.69 9.21
CA THR A 469 -6.39 -1.09 7.92
C THR A 469 -7.58 -1.11 6.95
N VAL A 470 -7.82 0.00 6.27
CA VAL A 470 -8.82 0.10 5.19
C VAL A 470 -8.09 -0.13 3.87
N ASN A 471 -7.79 -1.37 3.61
CA ASN A 471 -7.19 -1.85 2.37
C ASN A 471 -7.28 -3.38 2.30
N ALA A 472 -6.82 -3.96 1.18
CA ALA A 472 -6.62 -5.39 0.95
C ALA A 472 -5.29 -5.59 0.21
N TYR A 473 -4.82 -6.82 0.07
CA TYR A 473 -3.65 -7.12 -0.74
C TYR A 473 -3.63 -8.55 -1.26
N TYR A 474 -2.93 -8.74 -2.39
CA TYR A 474 -2.41 -10.01 -2.84
C TYR A 474 -0.89 -10.04 -2.64
N ASN A 475 -0.34 -11.13 -2.08
CA ASN A 475 1.11 -11.35 -1.99
C ASN A 475 1.50 -12.53 -2.89
N PRO A 476 2.31 -12.32 -3.95
CA PRO A 476 2.67 -13.36 -4.91
C PRO A 476 3.57 -14.45 -4.31
N THR A 477 4.46 -14.13 -3.36
CA THR A 477 5.42 -15.08 -2.80
C THR A 477 4.79 -16.08 -1.83
N THR A 478 3.69 -15.71 -1.17
CA THR A 478 2.89 -16.62 -0.35
C THR A 478 1.63 -17.11 -1.07
N ASN A 479 1.34 -16.56 -2.25
CA ASN A 479 0.11 -16.80 -3.02
C ASN A 479 -1.12 -16.58 -2.14
N GLU A 480 -1.20 -15.42 -1.48
CA GLU A 480 -2.26 -15.09 -0.52
C GLU A 480 -3.04 -13.85 -0.87
N ILE A 481 -4.32 -13.83 -0.47
CA ILE A 481 -5.20 -12.67 -0.48
C ILE A 481 -5.61 -12.33 0.96
N CYS A 482 -5.58 -11.06 1.31
CA CYS A 482 -5.86 -10.59 2.66
C CYS A 482 -6.87 -9.45 2.69
N PHE A 483 -7.90 -9.59 3.54
CA PHE A 483 -8.96 -8.62 3.74
C PHE A 483 -9.07 -8.25 5.22
N PRO A 484 -8.37 -7.21 5.71
CA PRO A 484 -8.48 -6.75 7.09
C PRO A 484 -9.90 -6.34 7.47
N ALA A 485 -10.25 -6.49 8.76
CA ALA A 485 -11.57 -6.10 9.29
C ALA A 485 -11.93 -4.63 8.99
N GLY A 486 -10.92 -3.78 8.84
CA GLY A 486 -11.07 -2.34 8.60
C GLY A 486 -11.82 -2.00 7.33
N ILE A 487 -11.64 -2.76 6.24
CA ILE A 487 -12.34 -2.52 4.96
C ILE A 487 -13.72 -3.20 4.91
N LEU A 488 -13.97 -4.23 5.72
CA LEU A 488 -15.20 -5.04 5.69
C LEU A 488 -16.40 -4.32 6.35
N GLN A 489 -16.68 -3.11 5.90
CA GLN A 489 -17.70 -2.19 6.42
C GLN A 489 -18.28 -1.33 5.29
N TYR A 490 -19.44 -0.69 5.56
CA TYR A 490 -20.03 0.30 4.64
C TYR A 490 -19.03 1.44 4.34
N PRO A 491 -18.87 1.87 3.07
CA PRO A 491 -19.71 1.56 1.90
C PRO A 491 -19.25 0.32 1.09
N TYR A 492 -18.21 -0.39 1.47
CA TYR A 492 -17.71 -1.58 0.75
C TYR A 492 -18.56 -2.82 1.00
N PHE A 493 -18.99 -2.98 2.23
CA PHE A 493 -19.77 -4.12 2.71
C PHE A 493 -20.89 -3.69 3.68
N ASP A 494 -22.11 -4.11 3.41
CA ASP A 494 -23.24 -3.99 4.34
C ASP A 494 -23.98 -5.34 4.44
N PRO A 495 -23.89 -6.05 5.59
CA PRO A 495 -24.58 -7.33 5.77
C PRO A 495 -26.12 -7.22 5.68
N LYS A 496 -26.66 -6.00 5.65
CA LYS A 496 -28.09 -5.71 5.51
C LYS A 496 -28.51 -5.29 4.10
N ALA A 497 -27.55 -5.04 3.20
CA ALA A 497 -27.81 -4.75 1.79
C ALA A 497 -28.01 -6.04 0.99
N ASP A 498 -28.55 -5.90 -0.22
CA ASP A 498 -28.71 -7.04 -1.11
C ASP A 498 -27.38 -7.52 -1.72
N ALA A 499 -27.42 -8.68 -2.36
CA ALA A 499 -26.22 -9.27 -2.95
C ALA A 499 -25.62 -8.39 -4.06
N ALA A 500 -26.44 -7.69 -4.85
CA ALA A 500 -25.93 -6.85 -5.94
C ALA A 500 -25.02 -5.75 -5.39
N PHE A 501 -25.36 -5.14 -4.25
CA PHE A 501 -24.54 -4.14 -3.58
C PHE A 501 -23.23 -4.75 -3.06
N ASN A 502 -23.30 -5.87 -2.31
CA ASN A 502 -22.10 -6.45 -1.70
C ASN A 502 -21.13 -7.05 -2.73
N TYR A 503 -21.66 -7.66 -3.81
CA TYR A 503 -20.80 -8.12 -4.90
C TYR A 503 -20.25 -6.96 -5.74
N GLY A 504 -21.01 -5.86 -5.94
CA GLY A 504 -20.54 -4.66 -6.63
C GLY A 504 -19.51 -3.87 -5.83
N GLY A 505 -19.60 -3.87 -4.50
CA GLY A 505 -18.64 -3.25 -3.58
C GLY A 505 -17.48 -4.17 -3.24
N ILE A 506 -17.53 -4.77 -2.03
CA ILE A 506 -16.43 -5.62 -1.54
C ILE A 506 -16.15 -6.83 -2.44
N GLY A 507 -17.15 -7.37 -3.15
CA GLY A 507 -16.96 -8.48 -4.06
C GLY A 507 -16.01 -8.13 -5.22
N VAL A 508 -16.12 -6.93 -5.80
CA VAL A 508 -15.16 -6.49 -6.83
C VAL A 508 -13.77 -6.32 -6.24
N VAL A 509 -13.63 -5.79 -5.01
CA VAL A 509 -12.32 -5.70 -4.33
C VAL A 509 -11.70 -7.08 -4.11
N ILE A 510 -12.48 -8.07 -3.68
CA ILE A 510 -12.00 -9.45 -3.52
C ILE A 510 -11.57 -10.05 -4.86
N GLY A 511 -12.39 -9.86 -5.90
CA GLY A 511 -12.05 -10.31 -7.26
C GLY A 511 -10.81 -9.62 -7.82
N HIS A 512 -10.59 -8.34 -7.49
CA HIS A 512 -9.39 -7.57 -7.80
C HIS A 512 -8.15 -8.23 -7.18
N GLU A 513 -8.15 -8.51 -5.87
CA GLU A 513 -7.01 -9.17 -5.22
C GLU A 513 -6.75 -10.58 -5.78
N MET A 514 -7.81 -11.34 -6.09
CA MET A 514 -7.65 -12.64 -6.74
C MET A 514 -7.02 -12.50 -8.14
N THR A 515 -7.39 -11.44 -8.88
CA THR A 515 -6.88 -11.22 -10.24
C THR A 515 -5.41 -10.79 -10.24
N HIS A 516 -4.92 -10.15 -9.17
CA HIS A 516 -3.50 -9.90 -9.00
C HIS A 516 -2.64 -11.17 -9.06
N GLY A 517 -3.19 -12.33 -8.69
CA GLY A 517 -2.52 -13.61 -8.91
C GLY A 517 -2.23 -13.92 -10.38
N PHE A 518 -2.89 -13.23 -11.31
CA PHE A 518 -2.89 -13.52 -12.76
C PHE A 518 -2.66 -12.27 -13.61
N ASP A 519 -2.34 -11.11 -13.01
CA ASP A 519 -1.98 -9.89 -13.71
C ASP A 519 -0.57 -9.96 -14.34
N ASP A 520 -0.02 -8.87 -14.85
CA ASP A 520 1.27 -8.81 -15.51
C ASP A 520 2.44 -9.21 -14.62
N GLN A 521 2.34 -9.02 -13.31
CA GLN A 521 3.35 -9.39 -12.31
C GLN A 521 3.02 -10.74 -11.67
N GLY A 522 1.82 -10.89 -11.08
CA GLY A 522 1.44 -12.08 -10.35
C GLY A 522 1.45 -13.36 -11.20
N ARG A 523 1.17 -13.28 -12.50
CA ARG A 523 1.28 -14.40 -13.41
C ARG A 523 2.71 -14.98 -13.52
N GLN A 524 3.74 -14.26 -13.09
CA GLN A 524 5.13 -14.73 -13.10
C GLN A 524 5.43 -15.69 -11.94
N TYR A 525 4.54 -15.78 -10.94
CA TYR A 525 4.66 -16.64 -9.77
C TYR A 525 3.77 -17.87 -9.88
N ASP A 526 4.32 -19.04 -9.56
CA ASP A 526 3.61 -20.30 -9.58
C ASP A 526 2.66 -20.48 -8.35
N ALA A 527 1.97 -21.60 -8.29
CA ALA A 527 1.04 -21.94 -7.20
C ALA A 527 1.69 -22.05 -5.81
N ASN A 528 3.01 -22.12 -5.71
CA ASN A 528 3.76 -22.17 -4.45
C ASN A 528 4.40 -20.83 -4.10
N GLY A 529 4.18 -19.79 -4.92
CA GLY A 529 4.76 -18.46 -4.76
C GLY A 529 6.16 -18.29 -5.34
N ASN A 530 6.68 -19.27 -6.07
CA ASN A 530 7.97 -19.14 -6.72
C ASN A 530 7.85 -18.38 -8.04
N MET A 531 8.72 -17.40 -8.27
CA MET A 531 8.86 -16.75 -9.57
C MET A 531 9.40 -17.75 -10.58
N LYS A 532 8.47 -18.31 -11.35
CA LYS A 532 8.72 -19.39 -12.30
C LYS A 532 7.72 -19.32 -13.44
N ASN A 533 8.21 -19.32 -14.67
CA ASN A 533 7.32 -19.39 -15.83
C ASN A 533 6.56 -20.72 -15.87
N TRP A 534 5.25 -20.66 -15.76
CA TRP A 534 4.32 -21.80 -15.84
C TRP A 534 3.37 -21.69 -17.04
N TRP A 535 3.51 -20.64 -17.85
CA TRP A 535 2.74 -20.39 -19.05
C TRP A 535 3.38 -21.05 -20.26
N THR A 536 2.57 -21.50 -21.24
CA THR A 536 3.13 -21.80 -22.56
C THR A 536 3.62 -20.50 -23.23
N ALA A 537 4.62 -20.60 -24.10
CA ALA A 537 5.16 -19.43 -24.80
C ALA A 537 4.08 -18.69 -25.62
N SER A 538 3.14 -19.44 -26.22
CA SER A 538 2.02 -18.89 -26.97
C SER A 538 1.09 -18.09 -26.06
N ASP A 539 0.70 -18.65 -24.90
CA ASP A 539 -0.23 -18.02 -23.98
C ASP A 539 0.39 -16.78 -23.34
N ALA A 540 1.67 -16.85 -22.96
CA ALA A 540 2.41 -15.70 -22.44
C ALA A 540 2.46 -14.55 -23.48
N SER A 541 2.68 -14.87 -24.77
CA SER A 541 2.64 -13.88 -25.85
C SER A 541 1.24 -13.30 -26.05
N ASN A 542 0.20 -14.14 -25.99
CA ASN A 542 -1.18 -13.72 -26.12
C ASN A 542 -1.61 -12.80 -24.97
N PHE A 543 -1.22 -13.13 -23.73
CA PHE A 543 -1.43 -12.27 -22.58
C PHE A 543 -0.75 -10.91 -22.76
N LYS A 544 0.55 -10.92 -23.07
CA LYS A 544 1.34 -9.68 -23.23
C LYS A 544 0.73 -8.73 -24.29
N LYS A 545 0.27 -9.26 -25.41
CA LYS A 545 -0.39 -8.45 -26.46
C LYS A 545 -1.65 -7.76 -25.94
N ARG A 546 -2.50 -8.50 -25.18
CA ARG A 546 -3.74 -7.96 -24.59
C ARG A 546 -3.44 -6.92 -23.54
N ALA A 547 -2.50 -7.21 -22.62
CA ALA A 547 -2.07 -6.31 -21.58
C ALA A 547 -1.50 -5.00 -22.16
N GLN A 548 -0.66 -5.08 -23.20
CA GLN A 548 -0.13 -3.89 -23.89
C GLN A 548 -1.20 -3.04 -24.57
N LEU A 549 -2.24 -3.63 -25.13
CA LEU A 549 -3.37 -2.87 -25.69
C LEU A 549 -4.11 -2.13 -24.58
N TYR A 550 -4.25 -2.74 -23.42
CA TYR A 550 -4.91 -2.12 -22.26
C TYR A 550 -4.06 -1.00 -21.65
N ALA A 551 -2.76 -1.20 -21.49
CA ALA A 551 -1.85 -0.12 -21.07
C ALA A 551 -1.95 1.09 -22.02
N LYS A 552 -1.88 0.87 -23.33
CA LYS A 552 -2.02 1.95 -24.34
C LYS A 552 -3.38 2.64 -24.28
N TYR A 553 -4.45 1.94 -23.95
CA TYR A 553 -5.76 2.57 -23.76
C TYR A 553 -5.70 3.60 -22.62
N PHE A 554 -5.09 3.25 -21.48
CA PHE A 554 -4.92 4.17 -20.36
C PHE A 554 -3.94 5.32 -20.66
N ASP A 555 -2.87 5.09 -21.43
CA ASP A 555 -1.94 6.15 -21.89
C ASP A 555 -2.63 7.28 -22.69
N HIS A 556 -3.82 7.04 -23.25
CA HIS A 556 -4.59 8.05 -23.96
C HIS A 556 -5.57 8.82 -23.09
N ILE A 557 -5.68 8.49 -21.80
CA ILE A 557 -6.57 9.16 -20.86
C ILE A 557 -5.90 10.43 -20.35
N GLU A 558 -6.39 11.59 -20.76
CA GLU A 558 -5.94 12.89 -20.27
C GLU A 558 -6.58 13.20 -18.92
N VAL A 559 -5.77 13.27 -17.87
CA VAL A 559 -6.21 13.50 -16.47
C VAL A 559 -6.21 14.98 -16.09
N LEU A 560 -5.30 15.74 -16.68
CA LEU A 560 -5.23 17.21 -16.63
C LEU A 560 -4.73 17.71 -17.99
N PRO A 561 -4.96 18.99 -18.37
CA PRO A 561 -4.48 19.51 -19.63
C PRO A 561 -2.99 19.23 -19.88
N GLY A 562 -2.70 18.40 -20.90
CA GLY A 562 -1.36 17.96 -21.26
C GLY A 562 -0.72 16.93 -20.33
N LEU A 563 -1.45 16.35 -19.39
CA LEU A 563 -1.00 15.27 -18.51
C LEU A 563 -1.90 14.05 -18.72
N TYR A 564 -1.29 12.92 -19.00
CA TYR A 564 -1.96 11.66 -19.26
C TYR A 564 -1.67 10.65 -18.17
N GLU A 565 -2.53 9.61 -18.02
CA GLU A 565 -2.23 8.43 -17.20
C GLU A 565 -0.94 7.77 -17.67
N ASN A 566 -0.29 7.02 -16.78
CA ASN A 566 0.81 6.15 -17.12
C ASN A 566 0.29 4.70 -17.17
N GLY A 567 -0.15 4.27 -18.34
CA GLY A 567 -0.80 2.97 -18.50
C GLY A 567 0.13 1.78 -18.24
N GLU A 568 1.46 1.94 -18.38
CA GLU A 568 2.42 0.89 -18.00
C GLU A 568 2.58 0.82 -16.46
N LEU A 569 2.68 1.97 -15.78
CA LEU A 569 2.75 2.00 -14.33
C LEU A 569 1.48 1.41 -13.69
N THR A 570 0.31 1.72 -14.25
CA THR A 570 -1.00 1.32 -13.69
C THR A 570 -1.55 0.00 -14.23
N LEU A 571 -0.79 -0.70 -15.08
CA LEU A 571 -1.29 -1.89 -15.81
C LEU A 571 -1.83 -2.99 -14.89
N GLY A 572 -1.09 -3.40 -13.86
CA GLY A 572 -1.49 -4.47 -12.95
C GLY A 572 -2.80 -4.15 -12.24
N GLU A 573 -2.91 -2.94 -11.72
CA GLU A 573 -4.11 -2.44 -11.05
C GLU A 573 -5.33 -2.40 -11.99
N ASN A 574 -5.12 -1.90 -13.20
CA ASN A 574 -6.20 -1.84 -14.20
C ASN A 574 -6.64 -3.24 -14.66
N LEU A 575 -5.70 -4.20 -14.80
CA LEU A 575 -6.01 -5.60 -15.07
C LEU A 575 -6.79 -6.25 -13.92
N ALA A 576 -6.40 -5.95 -12.68
CA ALA A 576 -7.07 -6.45 -11.48
C ALA A 576 -8.49 -5.88 -11.35
N ASP A 577 -8.71 -4.60 -11.64
CA ASP A 577 -10.05 -4.01 -11.69
C ASP A 577 -10.95 -4.66 -12.76
N HIS A 578 -10.41 -4.86 -13.96
CA HIS A 578 -11.16 -5.52 -15.03
C HIS A 578 -11.54 -6.95 -14.65
N GLY A 579 -10.60 -7.74 -14.12
CA GLY A 579 -10.85 -9.10 -13.66
C GLY A 579 -11.82 -9.14 -12.49
N GLY A 580 -11.63 -8.27 -11.50
CA GLY A 580 -12.50 -8.13 -10.33
C GLY A 580 -13.96 -7.87 -10.71
N LEU A 581 -14.21 -6.96 -11.64
CA LEU A 581 -15.54 -6.68 -12.19
C LEU A 581 -16.18 -7.92 -12.84
N GLN A 582 -15.42 -8.60 -13.71
CA GLN A 582 -15.90 -9.79 -14.44
C GLN A 582 -16.20 -10.96 -13.49
N VAL A 583 -15.26 -11.25 -12.59
CA VAL A 583 -15.36 -12.35 -11.63
C VAL A 583 -16.50 -12.13 -10.66
N SER A 584 -16.59 -10.92 -10.09
CA SER A 584 -17.62 -10.60 -9.12
C SER A 584 -19.02 -10.54 -9.73
N PHE A 585 -19.16 -10.00 -10.95
CA PHE A 585 -20.45 -9.98 -11.64
C PHE A 585 -20.94 -11.41 -11.94
N ASN A 586 -20.05 -12.31 -12.41
CA ASN A 586 -20.43 -13.70 -12.67
C ASN A 586 -20.82 -14.42 -11.35
N ALA A 587 -20.04 -14.24 -10.27
CA ALA A 587 -20.36 -14.81 -8.96
C ALA A 587 -21.72 -14.32 -8.43
N TYR A 588 -21.97 -13.02 -8.54
CA TYR A 588 -23.26 -12.40 -8.18
C TYR A 588 -24.45 -13.03 -8.95
N LYS A 589 -24.33 -13.19 -10.26
CA LYS A 589 -25.39 -13.81 -11.07
C LYS A 589 -25.65 -15.26 -10.65
N GLN A 590 -24.62 -16.03 -10.31
CA GLN A 590 -24.76 -17.41 -9.85
C GLN A 590 -25.39 -17.48 -8.45
N ALA A 591 -24.93 -16.65 -7.52
CA ALA A 591 -25.46 -16.61 -6.15
C ALA A 591 -26.94 -16.24 -6.11
N THR A 592 -27.40 -15.43 -7.05
CA THR A 592 -28.80 -14.97 -7.09
C THR A 592 -29.68 -15.73 -8.09
N ALA A 593 -29.17 -16.72 -8.82
CA ALA A 593 -29.90 -17.44 -9.86
C ALA A 593 -31.16 -18.13 -9.34
N LYS A 594 -31.11 -18.73 -8.15
CA LYS A 594 -32.27 -19.43 -7.53
C LYS A 594 -33.25 -18.47 -6.87
N HIS A 595 -32.79 -17.29 -6.46
CA HIS A 595 -33.59 -16.26 -5.80
C HIS A 595 -33.30 -14.91 -6.44
N PRO A 596 -33.89 -14.64 -7.63
CA PRO A 596 -33.63 -13.40 -8.37
C PRO A 596 -33.98 -12.16 -7.55
N LEU A 597 -33.11 -11.19 -7.54
CA LEU A 597 -33.31 -9.93 -6.85
C LEU A 597 -34.35 -9.07 -7.59
N LYS A 598 -35.04 -8.21 -6.85
CA LYS A 598 -36.02 -7.27 -7.41
C LYS A 598 -35.36 -5.92 -7.74
N THR A 599 -36.05 -5.14 -8.57
CA THR A 599 -35.75 -3.71 -8.73
C THR A 599 -36.03 -2.99 -7.41
N ILE A 600 -35.09 -2.19 -6.93
CA ILE A 600 -35.17 -1.38 -5.70
C ILE A 600 -34.69 0.02 -6.05
N ASP A 601 -35.32 1.06 -5.52
CA ASP A 601 -34.96 2.47 -5.72
C ASP A 601 -34.89 2.88 -7.22
N GLY A 602 -35.71 2.20 -8.06
CA GLY A 602 -35.76 2.44 -9.51
C GLY A 602 -34.61 1.78 -10.31
N PHE A 603 -33.72 1.04 -9.65
CA PHE A 603 -32.57 0.37 -10.31
C PHE A 603 -32.75 -1.16 -10.33
N THR A 604 -32.47 -1.76 -11.47
CA THR A 604 -32.35 -3.21 -11.59
C THR A 604 -31.19 -3.72 -10.73
N PRO A 605 -31.15 -5.01 -10.37
CA PRO A 605 -30.03 -5.57 -9.62
C PRO A 605 -28.67 -5.36 -10.31
N ASP A 606 -28.62 -5.52 -11.62
CA ASP A 606 -27.38 -5.34 -12.40
C ASP A 606 -26.92 -3.86 -12.38
N GLN A 607 -27.86 -2.91 -12.44
CA GLN A 607 -27.54 -1.49 -12.28
C GLN A 607 -26.98 -1.17 -10.89
N ARG A 608 -27.58 -1.75 -9.83
CA ARG A 608 -27.07 -1.56 -8.46
C ARG A 608 -25.66 -2.12 -8.25
N PHE A 609 -25.33 -3.24 -8.92
CA PHE A 609 -23.97 -3.77 -8.90
C PHE A 609 -22.95 -2.72 -9.40
N PHE A 610 -23.20 -2.11 -10.56
CA PHE A 610 -22.28 -1.10 -11.12
C PHE A 610 -22.27 0.20 -10.33
N LEU A 611 -23.41 0.61 -9.74
CA LEU A 611 -23.44 1.78 -8.85
C LEU A 611 -22.65 1.53 -7.56
N ALA A 612 -22.77 0.35 -6.98
CA ALA A 612 -21.96 -0.01 -5.80
C ALA A 612 -20.46 -0.02 -6.13
N PHE A 613 -20.07 -0.51 -7.31
CA PHE A 613 -18.69 -0.46 -7.78
C PHE A 613 -18.18 0.97 -7.93
N ALA A 614 -18.93 1.84 -8.60
CA ALA A 614 -18.50 3.23 -8.76
C ALA A 614 -18.33 3.92 -7.39
N GLY A 615 -19.29 3.73 -6.47
CA GLY A 615 -19.25 4.29 -5.12
C GLY A 615 -18.02 3.88 -4.28
N VAL A 616 -17.33 2.77 -4.63
CA VAL A 616 -16.03 2.41 -4.03
C VAL A 616 -14.97 3.46 -4.34
N TRP A 617 -15.02 4.07 -5.54
CA TRP A 617 -13.98 4.96 -6.07
C TRP A 617 -14.34 6.45 -6.00
N ALA A 618 -15.50 6.80 -5.45
CA ALA A 618 -15.91 8.20 -5.31
C ALA A 618 -14.85 9.02 -4.56
N ASP A 619 -14.34 10.09 -5.17
CA ASP A 619 -13.37 10.98 -4.54
C ASP A 619 -13.39 12.41 -5.09
N ASN A 620 -12.80 13.32 -4.30
CA ASN A 620 -12.37 14.66 -4.69
C ASN A 620 -10.85 14.76 -4.48
N ILE A 621 -10.11 15.32 -5.44
CA ILE A 621 -8.65 15.34 -5.46
C ILE A 621 -8.09 16.68 -5.97
N THR A 622 -6.93 17.12 -5.45
CA THR A 622 -6.25 18.33 -5.94
C THR A 622 -5.46 18.05 -7.21
N ASN A 623 -5.32 19.05 -8.09
CA ASN A 623 -4.46 18.93 -9.29
C ASN A 623 -2.99 18.61 -8.93
N LYS A 624 -2.49 19.05 -7.77
CA LYS A 624 -1.14 18.73 -7.29
C LYS A 624 -1.01 17.24 -6.97
N GLU A 625 -1.99 16.68 -6.28
CA GLU A 625 -2.02 15.28 -5.97
C GLU A 625 -2.19 14.40 -7.22
N ILE A 626 -2.99 14.81 -8.20
CA ILE A 626 -3.08 14.12 -9.50
C ILE A 626 -1.69 14.03 -10.14
N ARG A 627 -0.94 15.15 -10.20
CA ARG A 627 0.42 15.15 -10.76
C ARG A 627 1.40 14.27 -10.02
N ASN A 628 1.27 14.22 -8.69
CA ASN A 628 2.09 13.35 -7.85
C ASN A 628 1.77 11.87 -8.12
N ARG A 629 0.48 11.50 -8.12
CA ARG A 629 0.05 10.11 -8.31
C ARG A 629 0.42 9.55 -9.67
N VAL A 630 0.22 10.28 -10.75
CA VAL A 630 0.58 9.84 -12.11
C VAL A 630 2.07 9.44 -12.22
N LYS A 631 2.95 10.01 -11.38
CA LYS A 631 4.39 9.68 -11.39
C LYS A 631 4.77 8.50 -10.50
N GLN A 632 4.04 8.27 -9.39
CA GLN A 632 4.50 7.37 -8.32
C GLN A 632 3.50 6.27 -7.97
N ASP A 633 2.20 6.48 -8.22
CA ASP A 633 1.15 5.56 -7.77
C ASP A 633 0.82 4.54 -8.88
N PRO A 634 0.90 3.23 -8.60
CA PRO A 634 0.52 2.20 -9.57
C PRO A 634 -0.99 2.13 -9.82
N HIS A 635 -1.81 2.88 -9.06
CA HIS A 635 -3.26 2.93 -9.24
C HIS A 635 -3.68 4.10 -10.11
N SER A 636 -4.52 3.86 -11.10
CA SER A 636 -5.24 4.90 -11.81
C SER A 636 -6.10 5.75 -10.86
N LEU A 637 -6.39 7.00 -11.24
CA LEU A 637 -7.28 7.86 -10.45
C LEU A 637 -8.68 7.24 -10.33
N GLY A 638 -9.38 7.47 -9.19
CA GLY A 638 -10.68 6.87 -8.90
C GLY A 638 -11.67 6.94 -10.06
N ARG A 639 -11.78 8.11 -10.71
CA ARG A 639 -12.59 8.28 -11.91
C ARG A 639 -12.25 7.28 -13.01
N TRP A 640 -10.97 7.02 -13.25
CA TRP A 640 -10.53 6.18 -14.37
C TRP A 640 -10.53 4.70 -14.02
N ARG A 641 -10.53 4.35 -12.74
CA ARG A 641 -10.86 2.98 -12.30
C ARG A 641 -12.33 2.62 -12.61
N VAL A 642 -13.21 3.62 -12.76
CA VAL A 642 -14.62 3.45 -13.17
C VAL A 642 -14.76 3.63 -14.68
N ASP A 643 -14.58 4.85 -15.18
CA ASP A 643 -14.85 5.19 -16.58
C ASP A 643 -13.82 4.61 -17.56
N GLY A 644 -12.63 4.24 -17.08
CA GLY A 644 -11.63 3.50 -17.86
C GLY A 644 -11.92 2.00 -17.93
N ALA A 645 -12.42 1.38 -16.86
CA ALA A 645 -12.66 -0.06 -16.82
C ALA A 645 -14.01 -0.46 -17.44
N LEU A 646 -15.10 0.25 -17.14
CA LEU A 646 -16.46 -0.13 -17.53
C LEU A 646 -16.69 -0.23 -19.06
N PRO A 647 -16.05 0.57 -19.94
CA PRO A 647 -16.14 0.40 -21.39
C PRO A 647 -15.68 -0.97 -21.89
N HIS A 648 -14.94 -1.73 -21.10
CA HIS A 648 -14.46 -3.08 -21.42
C HIS A 648 -15.38 -4.21 -20.89
N ILE A 649 -16.51 -3.87 -20.22
CA ILE A 649 -17.38 -4.84 -19.54
C ILE A 649 -18.72 -4.98 -20.25
N ASP A 650 -18.94 -6.09 -20.96
CA ASP A 650 -20.17 -6.34 -21.74
C ASP A 650 -21.46 -6.31 -20.89
N ALA A 651 -21.38 -6.73 -19.62
CA ALA A 651 -22.51 -6.67 -18.70
C ALA A 651 -22.94 -5.22 -18.41
N PHE A 652 -22.02 -4.27 -18.40
CA PHE A 652 -22.29 -2.83 -18.24
C PHE A 652 -23.15 -2.31 -19.41
N TYR A 653 -22.82 -2.68 -20.63
CA TYR A 653 -23.59 -2.30 -21.83
C TYR A 653 -25.04 -2.76 -21.73
N LYS A 654 -25.27 -3.99 -21.27
CA LYS A 654 -26.62 -4.55 -21.09
C LYS A 654 -27.38 -3.84 -19.97
N ALA A 655 -26.74 -3.60 -18.84
CA ALA A 655 -27.38 -2.96 -17.68
C ALA A 655 -27.78 -1.51 -17.96
N TRP A 656 -26.96 -0.77 -18.70
CA TRP A 656 -27.12 0.66 -18.91
C TRP A 656 -27.49 1.04 -20.36
N ASN A 657 -27.72 0.04 -21.23
CA ASN A 657 -28.13 0.25 -22.63
C ASN A 657 -27.17 1.16 -23.42
N VAL A 658 -25.85 0.97 -23.22
CA VAL A 658 -24.80 1.73 -23.92
C VAL A 658 -24.75 1.31 -25.38
N LYS A 659 -24.68 2.30 -26.29
CA LYS A 659 -24.79 2.10 -27.75
C LYS A 659 -23.70 2.89 -28.49
N PRO A 660 -23.43 2.56 -29.76
CA PRO A 660 -22.59 3.38 -30.62
C PRO A 660 -23.05 4.85 -30.63
N GLY A 661 -22.12 5.76 -30.36
CA GLY A 661 -22.35 7.20 -30.22
C GLY A 661 -22.41 7.71 -28.79
N ASP A 662 -22.59 6.85 -27.79
CA ASP A 662 -22.42 7.21 -26.38
C ASP A 662 -20.91 7.30 -26.04
N LYS A 663 -20.52 8.18 -25.09
CA LYS A 663 -19.09 8.38 -24.77
C LYS A 663 -18.44 7.17 -24.09
N MET A 664 -19.24 6.40 -23.31
CA MET A 664 -18.77 5.16 -22.67
C MET A 664 -18.75 3.97 -23.65
N PHE A 665 -19.06 4.18 -24.96
CA PHE A 665 -19.05 3.11 -25.94
C PHE A 665 -17.64 2.84 -26.47
N LEU A 666 -17.18 1.60 -26.33
CA LEU A 666 -15.98 1.07 -26.97
C LEU A 666 -16.38 -0.10 -27.90
N PRO A 667 -15.94 -0.12 -29.19
CA PRO A 667 -16.21 -1.23 -30.08
C PRO A 667 -15.73 -2.57 -29.49
N GLU A 668 -16.50 -3.64 -29.73
CA GLU A 668 -16.24 -4.96 -29.13
C GLU A 668 -14.82 -5.47 -29.40
N ASN A 669 -14.28 -5.26 -30.60
CA ASN A 669 -12.93 -5.63 -30.98
C ASN A 669 -11.81 -4.80 -30.30
N GLN A 670 -12.19 -3.73 -29.59
CA GLN A 670 -11.25 -2.92 -28.78
C GLN A 670 -11.39 -3.18 -27.28
N ARG A 671 -12.41 -3.94 -26.85
CA ARG A 671 -12.58 -4.30 -25.46
C ARG A 671 -11.55 -5.33 -25.02
N LEU A 672 -11.03 -5.18 -23.82
CA LEU A 672 -10.15 -6.16 -23.22
C LEU A 672 -10.90 -7.48 -23.04
N GLN A 673 -10.33 -8.56 -23.54
CA GLN A 673 -10.81 -9.93 -23.36
C GLN A 673 -9.70 -10.75 -22.69
N LEU A 674 -9.65 -10.70 -21.37
CA LEU A 674 -8.57 -11.36 -20.63
C LEU A 674 -9.12 -12.34 -19.59
N TRP A 675 -10.12 -11.96 -18.80
CA TRP A 675 -10.74 -12.81 -17.76
C TRP A 675 -12.26 -12.92 -17.89
#